data_2fccf9f2897251b4fdc8078670102006
#
_entry.id   2fccf9f2897251b4fdc8078670102006
#
_cell.length_a   1.000
_cell.length_b   1.000
_cell.length_c   1.000
_cell.angle_alpha   90.00
_cell.angle_beta   90.00
_cell.angle_gamma   90.00
#
_symmetry.space_group_name_H-M   'P 1'
#
loop_
_entity.id
_entity.type
_entity.pdbx_description
1 polymer ?
#
loop_
_entity_poly.entity_id
_entity_poly.type
_entity_poly.pdbx_seq_one_letter_code
_entity_poly.pdbx_strand_id
1 'polypeptide(L)'
;MEQKLKTIFYAMGAMILAPQTLCAQSVNIEGLDSLRLSGSVGVVEPELLKKGVFNNALDALSGQTAGVNVTTNGLDRIAMLNSVRVRGTTSIMGGNDPLVIIDGVTSDVATLATIYPADIENFTVLKNASETALYGSRGASGVIQVKTKKGTGKGFQISYEGNYGIEAMYKSMEMLNAAEYIAAAQKYGLEYNNKGYDTNFRKAITRTGNIQNHYLAFSGGTPQSNYRASFGYIDHNTIIRSKGYRNLLAKIDVTQKAFGDKLTGDFGVFGSSFKNNDIFDSQALFYSADAMNPTYPYDKLNGSWVKNGAASQVNPPGALLKELNDTKNMNFNAHLKLNYDMTNSLSVSAFGAYSYASNENNQFCPTWFWAQGNLYRGEFKSEDWLANVSFNYQHSWGIHNLKAMAGAEYQKDIRTGFWTSAKGITNNDMYYHNIGAAASRPFGGTDSKYEDPTLASVMGNVDYTLYNKYSLSVSMRGDGSSMVGNDHTWGFFPSVSLSWDMKQEKWLRSLQKITMLKLRTGYGRSGNLGGISSYTTLNTVRQNGIVSVNSSPTVTMGMISNNNPDLKWETRATWNIGADLGLWNNRLVLTAEYYYSKTTDMLYAYDVPVPPFAYDKLLANLGSMSNQGLEVGVSLSLIHISEPTRLGMIS
;
A
#
# COMPACT_ATOMS: atom_id res chain seq x y z
N MET A 1 0.92 -25.31 18.49
CA MET A 1 0.45 -24.80 17.19
C MET A 1 1.26 -25.38 16.02
N GLU A 2 2.57 -25.32 16.06
CA GLU A 2 3.48 -25.90 15.04
C GLU A 2 3.22 -27.40 14.79
N GLN A 3 2.95 -28.18 15.85
CA GLN A 3 2.59 -29.59 15.72
C GLN A 3 1.23 -29.81 15.02
N LYS A 4 0.22 -28.97 15.29
CA LYS A 4 -1.09 -29.04 14.59
C LYS A 4 -0.98 -28.63 13.13
N LEU A 5 -0.16 -27.62 12.82
CA LEU A 5 0.14 -27.22 11.45
C LEU A 5 0.91 -28.31 10.69
N LYS A 6 1.89 -28.97 11.32
CA LYS A 6 2.60 -30.12 10.74
C LYS A 6 1.64 -31.27 10.43
N THR A 7 0.67 -31.53 11.34
CA THR A 7 -0.34 -32.60 11.12
C THR A 7 -1.24 -32.29 9.92
N ILE A 8 -1.57 -31.01 9.70
CA ILE A 8 -2.35 -30.55 8.53
C ILE A 8 -1.52 -30.72 7.24
N PHE A 9 -0.22 -30.39 7.28
CA PHE A 9 0.66 -30.62 6.14
C PHE A 9 0.85 -32.11 5.83
N TYR A 10 0.92 -33.00 6.84
CA TYR A 10 0.95 -34.43 6.64
C TYR A 10 -0.38 -34.96 6.08
N ALA A 11 -1.52 -34.42 6.53
CA ALA A 11 -2.82 -34.76 5.96
C ALA A 11 -2.97 -34.27 4.51
N MET A 12 -2.45 -33.10 4.18
CA MET A 12 -2.39 -32.59 2.80
C MET A 12 -1.41 -33.41 1.93
N GLY A 13 -0.27 -33.83 2.48
CA GLY A 13 0.66 -34.76 1.80
C GLY A 13 0.04 -36.13 1.53
N ALA A 14 -0.80 -36.64 2.43
CA ALA A 14 -1.53 -37.91 2.24
C ALA A 14 -2.67 -37.79 1.21
N MET A 15 -3.30 -36.63 1.05
CA MET A 15 -4.27 -36.36 -0.02
C MET A 15 -3.61 -36.27 -1.42
N ILE A 16 -2.32 -35.92 -1.48
CA ILE A 16 -1.54 -35.87 -2.76
C ILE A 16 -1.23 -37.27 -3.28
N LEU A 17 -1.30 -38.32 -2.44
CA LEU A 17 -0.97 -39.70 -2.81
C LEU A 17 -2.19 -40.57 -3.21
N ALA A 18 -3.41 -40.03 -3.19
CA ALA A 18 -4.58 -40.71 -3.72
C ALA A 18 -4.77 -40.35 -5.22
N PRO A 19 -4.74 -41.31 -6.15
CA PRO A 19 -4.91 -41.00 -7.56
C PRO A 19 -6.36 -40.82 -7.90
N GLN A 20 -6.88 -39.60 -7.85
CA GLN A 20 -8.01 -39.17 -8.67
C GLN A 20 -8.16 -37.64 -8.63
N THR A 21 -7.71 -37.05 -9.73
CA THR A 21 -8.21 -35.84 -10.45
C THR A 21 -9.04 -34.84 -9.66
N LEU A 22 -8.39 -33.73 -9.25
CA LEU A 22 -9.00 -32.40 -9.13
C LEU A 22 -7.90 -31.32 -9.21
N CYS A 23 -8.16 -30.31 -9.93
CA CYS A 23 -7.21 -29.42 -10.57
C CYS A 23 -7.40 -27.96 -10.26
N ALA A 24 -6.34 -27.18 -10.29
CA ALA A 24 -6.44 -25.79 -9.89
C ALA A 24 -5.41 -24.76 -10.43
N GLN A 25 -5.75 -23.50 -10.52
CA GLN A 25 -4.93 -22.38 -10.99
C GLN A 25 -4.56 -21.39 -9.89
N SER A 26 -3.30 -20.94 -9.85
CA SER A 26 -2.96 -19.69 -9.17
C SER A 26 -3.85 -18.58 -9.70
N VAL A 27 -4.36 -17.72 -8.83
CA VAL A 27 -5.13 -16.55 -9.21
C VAL A 27 -4.18 -15.52 -9.82
N ASN A 28 -3.69 -15.88 -11.00
CA ASN A 28 -3.13 -14.92 -11.91
C ASN A 28 -4.23 -14.61 -12.91
N ILE A 29 -4.78 -13.41 -12.84
CA ILE A 29 -5.74 -12.90 -13.82
C ILE A 29 -4.97 -12.52 -15.12
N GLU A 30 -3.95 -13.29 -15.49
CA GLU A 30 -3.30 -13.18 -16.79
C GLU A 30 -4.25 -13.68 -17.87
N GLY A 31 -4.71 -12.75 -18.72
CA GLY A 31 -5.59 -13.06 -19.85
C GLY A 31 -7.08 -13.11 -19.54
N LEU A 32 -7.53 -12.63 -18.38
CA LEU A 32 -8.94 -12.34 -18.17
C LEU A 32 -9.30 -11.07 -18.95
N ASP A 33 -10.02 -11.29 -20.06
CA ASP A 33 -10.77 -10.23 -20.72
C ASP A 33 -11.64 -9.54 -19.65
N SER A 34 -11.37 -8.28 -19.33
CA SER A 34 -12.10 -7.52 -18.29
C SER A 34 -13.61 -7.56 -18.54
N LEU A 35 -14.01 -7.76 -19.80
CA LEU A 35 -15.39 -7.95 -20.24
C LEU A 35 -15.99 -9.30 -19.80
N ARG A 36 -15.19 -10.29 -19.41
CA ARG A 36 -15.67 -11.63 -19.00
C ARG A 36 -15.74 -11.83 -17.50
N LEU A 37 -15.19 -10.89 -16.70
CA LEU A 37 -15.29 -10.98 -15.25
C LEU A 37 -16.73 -10.85 -14.78
N SER A 38 -17.14 -11.72 -13.89
CA SER A 38 -18.48 -11.67 -13.28
C SER A 38 -18.60 -10.61 -12.19
N GLY A 39 -17.47 -10.07 -11.74
CA GLY A 39 -17.39 -9.11 -10.64
C GLY A 39 -17.05 -7.66 -11.02
N SER A 40 -16.92 -6.80 -10.01
CA SER A 40 -16.55 -5.39 -10.15
C SER A 40 -15.03 -5.21 -10.14
N VAL A 41 -14.47 -5.11 -11.31
CA VAL A 41 -13.03 -4.95 -11.50
C VAL A 41 -12.76 -3.64 -12.22
N GLY A 42 -11.93 -2.80 -11.65
CA GLY A 42 -11.39 -1.62 -12.32
C GLY A 42 -10.05 -1.97 -12.97
N VAL A 43 -9.99 -1.95 -14.30
CA VAL A 43 -8.72 -2.11 -15.03
C VAL A 43 -8.27 -0.75 -15.53
N VAL A 44 -7.03 -0.40 -15.26
CA VAL A 44 -6.39 0.83 -15.75
C VAL A 44 -5.25 0.42 -16.66
N GLU A 45 -5.48 0.57 -17.97
CA GLU A 45 -4.51 0.26 -19.02
C GLU A 45 -3.44 1.36 -19.09
N PRO A 46 -2.27 1.08 -19.67
CA PRO A 46 -1.16 2.03 -19.75
C PRO A 46 -1.53 3.35 -20.43
N GLU A 47 -2.42 3.30 -21.42
CA GLU A 47 -2.87 4.48 -22.17
C GLU A 47 -3.73 5.42 -21.32
N LEU A 48 -4.39 4.87 -20.28
CA LEU A 48 -5.21 5.61 -19.33
C LEU A 48 -4.39 6.17 -18.16
N LEU A 49 -3.18 5.67 -17.95
CA LEU A 49 -2.31 6.22 -16.94
C LEU A 49 -1.98 7.67 -17.29
N LYS A 50 -2.10 8.53 -16.32
CA LYS A 50 -1.78 9.96 -16.50
C LYS A 50 -0.35 10.09 -17.05
N LYS A 51 -0.19 10.89 -18.12
CA LYS A 51 1.12 11.24 -18.66
C LYS A 51 1.62 12.51 -18.00
N GLY A 52 2.88 12.56 -17.63
CA GLY A 52 3.49 13.75 -17.02
C GLY A 52 4.54 13.40 -15.98
N VAL A 53 4.88 14.39 -15.16
CA VAL A 53 5.81 14.20 -14.05
C VAL A 53 5.03 13.65 -12.86
N PHE A 54 5.24 12.37 -12.55
CA PHE A 54 4.63 11.71 -11.40
C PHE A 54 5.67 11.51 -10.31
N ASN A 55 5.23 11.64 -9.07
CA ASN A 55 6.05 11.35 -7.92
C ASN A 55 6.13 9.82 -7.67
N ASN A 56 5.08 9.09 -8.05
CA ASN A 56 4.97 7.64 -7.80
C ASN A 56 3.84 6.99 -8.62
N ALA A 57 3.76 5.66 -8.57
CA ALA A 57 2.75 4.86 -9.26
C ALA A 57 1.30 5.15 -8.80
N LEU A 58 1.10 5.56 -7.54
CA LEU A 58 -0.22 5.87 -6.99
C LEU A 58 -0.80 7.16 -7.57
N ASP A 59 0.05 8.16 -7.89
CA ASP A 59 -0.38 9.37 -8.58
C ASP A 59 -0.94 9.04 -9.97
N ALA A 60 -0.34 8.06 -10.66
CA ALA A 60 -0.83 7.59 -11.94
C ALA A 60 -2.20 6.89 -11.83
N LEU A 61 -2.46 6.17 -10.74
CA LEU A 61 -3.74 5.49 -10.47
C LEU A 61 -4.84 6.45 -10.03
N SER A 62 -4.48 7.59 -9.46
CA SER A 62 -5.43 8.54 -8.85
C SER A 62 -6.46 9.05 -9.85
N GLY A 63 -7.77 8.84 -9.54
CA GLY A 63 -8.89 9.29 -10.36
C GLY A 63 -9.14 8.46 -11.62
N GLN A 64 -8.47 7.31 -11.80
CA GLN A 64 -8.63 6.44 -12.97
C GLN A 64 -9.72 5.36 -12.77
N THR A 65 -10.08 5.06 -11.54
CA THR A 65 -11.06 4.00 -11.23
C THR A 65 -12.06 4.49 -10.19
N ALA A 66 -13.37 4.34 -10.48
CA ALA A 66 -14.43 4.63 -9.52
C ALA A 66 -14.27 3.77 -8.25
N GLY A 67 -14.55 4.36 -7.07
CA GLY A 67 -14.42 3.68 -5.79
C GLY A 67 -12.99 3.58 -5.24
N VAL A 68 -11.98 4.09 -5.94
CA VAL A 68 -10.59 4.18 -5.47
C VAL A 68 -10.26 5.64 -5.17
N ASN A 69 -9.93 5.91 -3.91
CA ASN A 69 -9.50 7.22 -3.49
C ASN A 69 -8.02 7.16 -3.09
N VAL A 70 -7.19 7.94 -3.76
CA VAL A 70 -5.78 8.15 -3.43
C VAL A 70 -5.65 9.55 -2.85
N THR A 71 -5.34 9.64 -1.57
CA THR A 71 -5.12 10.92 -0.88
C THR A 71 -3.66 11.05 -0.48
N THR A 72 -3.07 12.19 -0.78
CA THR A 72 -1.74 12.54 -0.33
C THR A 72 -1.85 13.26 1.00
N ASN A 73 -1.26 12.70 2.04
CA ASN A 73 -1.20 13.32 3.36
C ASN A 73 0.06 14.22 3.42
N GLY A 74 -0.16 15.49 3.67
CA GLY A 74 0.93 16.48 3.81
C GLY A 74 0.88 17.60 2.78
N LEU A 75 1.67 18.63 3.05
CA LEU A 75 1.73 19.86 2.24
C LEU A 75 2.58 19.67 0.96
N ASP A 76 3.29 18.59 0.85
CA ASP A 76 4.38 18.39 -0.11
C ASP A 76 4.43 16.98 -0.73
N ARG A 77 3.33 16.40 -1.05
CA ARG A 77 3.16 15.19 -1.89
C ARG A 77 4.32 14.17 -1.87
N ILE A 78 4.83 13.83 -0.68
CA ILE A 78 5.83 12.76 -0.58
C ILE A 78 5.12 11.41 -0.76
N ALA A 79 5.66 10.58 -1.63
CA ALA A 79 5.08 9.31 -2.06
C ALA A 79 4.63 8.38 -0.92
N MET A 80 5.38 8.36 0.19
CA MET A 80 5.11 7.44 1.30
C MET A 80 3.94 7.87 2.21
N LEU A 81 3.43 9.09 2.05
CA LEU A 81 2.31 9.60 2.84
C LEU A 81 0.95 9.43 2.15
N ASN A 82 0.94 8.80 0.98
CA ASN A 82 -0.30 8.51 0.29
C ASN A 82 -1.10 7.43 1.03
N SER A 83 -2.36 7.68 1.27
CA SER A 83 -3.29 6.65 1.68
C SER A 83 -4.21 6.27 0.52
N VAL A 84 -4.43 4.98 0.34
CA VAL A 84 -5.32 4.44 -0.66
C VAL A 84 -6.52 3.80 0.03
N ARG A 85 -7.71 4.13 -0.42
CA ARG A 85 -8.96 3.53 0.08
C ARG A 85 -9.78 2.99 -1.07
N VAL A 86 -10.22 1.76 -0.94
CA VAL A 86 -11.16 1.14 -1.88
C VAL A 86 -12.52 1.04 -1.20
N ARG A 87 -13.50 1.80 -1.71
CA ARG A 87 -14.86 1.87 -1.14
C ARG A 87 -14.92 2.30 0.33
N GLY A 88 -14.00 3.19 0.73
CA GLY A 88 -14.00 3.83 2.06
C GLY A 88 -13.41 2.98 3.18
N THR A 89 -13.84 3.29 4.42
CA THR A 89 -13.35 2.65 5.64
C THR A 89 -14.01 1.28 5.86
N THR A 90 -13.24 0.29 6.25
CA THR A 90 -13.68 -1.11 6.43
C THR A 90 -13.50 -1.60 7.85
N SER A 91 -12.58 -1.02 8.61
CA SER A 91 -12.26 -1.34 9.99
C SER A 91 -11.89 -0.08 10.77
N ILE A 92 -12.09 -0.11 12.09
CA ILE A 92 -11.65 0.98 12.99
C ILE A 92 -10.17 0.80 13.35
N MET A 93 -9.74 -0.40 13.70
CA MET A 93 -8.38 -0.70 14.14
C MET A 93 -7.60 -1.61 13.20
N GLY A 94 -8.28 -2.40 12.37
CA GLY A 94 -7.69 -3.43 11.50
C GLY A 94 -6.98 -2.91 10.24
N GLY A 95 -6.79 -1.60 10.13
CA GLY A 95 -6.24 -0.99 8.91
C GLY A 95 -7.27 -0.93 7.78
N ASN A 96 -7.05 -0.04 6.83
CA ASN A 96 -7.97 0.19 5.72
C ASN A 96 -7.27 0.25 4.36
N ASP A 97 -5.96 -0.02 4.34
CA ASP A 97 -5.20 -0.04 3.10
C ASP A 97 -5.51 -1.32 2.31
N PRO A 98 -5.66 -1.23 1.00
CA PRO A 98 -5.86 -2.40 0.18
C PRO A 98 -4.60 -3.28 0.15
N LEU A 99 -4.81 -4.58 -0.01
CA LEU A 99 -3.73 -5.49 -0.32
C LEU A 99 -3.14 -5.13 -1.70
N VAL A 100 -1.84 -5.00 -1.78
CA VAL A 100 -1.14 -4.80 -3.05
C VAL A 100 -0.47 -6.11 -3.46
N ILE A 101 -0.60 -6.48 -4.75
CA ILE A 101 0.06 -7.64 -5.32
C ILE A 101 0.81 -7.20 -6.56
N ILE A 102 2.13 -7.38 -6.56
CA ILE A 102 3.01 -6.98 -7.66
C ILE A 102 3.57 -8.26 -8.30
N ASP A 103 3.17 -8.55 -9.53
CA ASP A 103 3.55 -9.77 -10.28
C ASP A 103 3.32 -11.07 -9.48
N GLY A 104 2.28 -11.10 -8.63
CA GLY A 104 1.94 -12.24 -7.77
C GLY A 104 2.54 -12.17 -6.35
N VAL A 105 3.49 -11.28 -6.09
CA VAL A 105 4.10 -11.09 -4.77
C VAL A 105 3.21 -10.20 -3.90
N THR A 106 2.87 -10.67 -2.71
CA THR A 106 2.18 -9.87 -1.70
C THR A 106 3.05 -8.69 -1.27
N SER A 107 2.47 -7.50 -1.26
CA SER A 107 3.15 -6.25 -0.99
C SER A 107 2.23 -5.24 -0.31
N ASP A 108 2.68 -4.01 -0.15
CA ASP A 108 1.95 -2.92 0.46
C ASP A 108 1.94 -1.65 -0.42
N VAL A 109 1.15 -0.66 0.02
CA VAL A 109 1.01 0.64 -0.67
C VAL A 109 2.34 1.40 -0.70
N ALA A 110 3.19 1.26 0.32
CA ALA A 110 4.48 1.93 0.39
C ALA A 110 5.47 1.36 -0.64
N THR A 111 5.51 0.04 -0.79
CA THR A 111 6.30 -0.63 -1.84
C THR A 111 5.80 -0.26 -3.22
N LEU A 112 4.48 -0.24 -3.45
CA LEU A 112 3.89 0.19 -4.73
C LEU A 112 4.32 1.62 -5.08
N ALA A 113 4.37 2.53 -4.11
CA ALA A 113 4.83 3.89 -4.32
C ALA A 113 6.30 3.99 -4.80
N THR A 114 7.10 2.96 -4.58
CA THR A 114 8.50 2.94 -5.06
C THR A 114 8.65 2.44 -6.50
N ILE A 115 7.62 1.82 -7.11
CA ILE A 115 7.67 1.33 -8.49
C ILE A 115 7.61 2.50 -9.47
N TYR A 116 8.45 2.44 -10.50
CA TYR A 116 8.43 3.45 -11.54
C TYR A 116 7.20 3.26 -12.45
N PRO A 117 6.38 4.29 -12.71
CA PRO A 117 5.15 4.15 -13.49
C PRO A 117 5.35 3.55 -14.88
N ALA A 118 6.51 3.80 -15.54
CA ALA A 118 6.81 3.25 -16.85
C ALA A 118 7.05 1.73 -16.86
N ASP A 119 7.31 1.09 -15.70
CA ASP A 119 7.37 -0.36 -15.57
C ASP A 119 6.00 -1.02 -15.48
N ILE A 120 4.96 -0.27 -15.20
CA ILE A 120 3.62 -0.81 -15.01
C ILE A 120 2.98 -1.10 -16.36
N GLU A 121 2.48 -2.31 -16.53
CA GLU A 121 1.66 -2.73 -17.66
C GLU A 121 0.19 -2.36 -17.42
N ASN A 122 -0.36 -2.74 -16.27
CA ASN A 122 -1.71 -2.34 -15.87
C ASN A 122 -1.89 -2.42 -14.34
N PHE A 123 -2.96 -1.76 -13.88
CA PHE A 123 -3.54 -1.96 -12.56
C PHE A 123 -4.87 -2.67 -12.69
N THR A 124 -5.10 -3.65 -11.84
CA THR A 124 -6.40 -4.30 -11.68
C THR A 124 -6.85 -4.12 -10.24
N VAL A 125 -7.98 -3.44 -10.03
CA VAL A 125 -8.52 -3.18 -8.70
C VAL A 125 -9.75 -4.05 -8.46
N LEU A 126 -9.63 -4.99 -7.52
CA LEU A 126 -10.70 -5.87 -7.07
C LEU A 126 -11.41 -5.21 -5.89
N LYS A 127 -12.71 -4.96 -6.02
CA LYS A 127 -13.44 -4.11 -5.08
C LYS A 127 -14.48 -4.87 -4.25
N ASN A 128 -15.00 -5.97 -4.76
CA ASN A 128 -16.04 -6.77 -4.10
C ASN A 128 -15.46 -8.02 -3.45
N ALA A 129 -16.15 -8.52 -2.42
CA ALA A 129 -15.76 -9.75 -1.76
C ALA A 129 -15.85 -10.98 -2.69
N SER A 130 -16.64 -10.95 -3.76
CA SER A 130 -16.67 -12.01 -4.78
C SER A 130 -15.32 -12.23 -5.48
N GLU A 131 -14.55 -11.15 -5.70
CA GLU A 131 -13.21 -11.23 -6.28
C GLU A 131 -12.12 -11.31 -5.22
N THR A 132 -12.32 -10.59 -4.07
CA THR A 132 -11.30 -10.52 -3.03
C THR A 132 -11.32 -11.71 -2.07
N ALA A 133 -12.35 -12.54 -2.06
CA ALA A 133 -12.44 -13.74 -1.21
C ALA A 133 -11.28 -14.72 -1.42
N LEU A 134 -10.74 -14.82 -2.64
CA LEU A 134 -9.56 -15.64 -2.93
C LEU A 134 -8.27 -15.13 -2.28
N TYR A 135 -8.27 -13.88 -1.79
CA TYR A 135 -7.19 -13.28 -1.00
C TYR A 135 -7.47 -13.35 0.51
N GLY A 136 -8.62 -13.92 0.90
CA GLY A 136 -9.00 -14.26 2.27
C GLY A 136 -8.96 -13.07 3.22
N SER A 137 -8.25 -13.26 4.31
CA SER A 137 -8.10 -12.29 5.40
C SER A 137 -7.38 -11.00 5.01
N ARG A 138 -6.68 -10.97 3.90
CA ARG A 138 -5.94 -9.79 3.42
C ARG A 138 -6.75 -8.95 2.42
N GLY A 139 -7.83 -9.51 1.88
CA GLY A 139 -8.64 -8.88 0.84
C GLY A 139 -9.77 -7.98 1.31
N ALA A 140 -9.98 -7.81 2.62
CA ALA A 140 -11.14 -7.10 3.18
C ALA A 140 -11.23 -5.62 2.74
N SER A 141 -10.10 -4.93 2.63
CA SER A 141 -10.04 -3.53 2.20
C SER A 141 -9.88 -3.34 0.68
N GLY A 142 -10.11 -4.41 -0.11
CA GLY A 142 -9.87 -4.44 -1.55
C GLY A 142 -8.47 -4.94 -1.91
N VAL A 143 -8.26 -5.23 -3.18
CA VAL A 143 -6.96 -5.71 -3.70
C VAL A 143 -6.57 -4.90 -4.92
N ILE A 144 -5.34 -4.42 -4.95
CA ILE A 144 -4.72 -3.77 -6.10
C ILE A 144 -3.67 -4.73 -6.66
N GLN A 145 -3.96 -5.30 -7.81
CA GLN A 145 -2.99 -6.08 -8.57
C GLN A 145 -2.25 -5.18 -9.53
N VAL A 146 -0.95 -5.29 -9.52
CA VAL A 146 -0.05 -4.57 -10.42
C VAL A 146 0.67 -5.59 -11.28
N LYS A 147 0.47 -5.49 -12.55
CA LYS A 147 1.24 -6.25 -13.54
C LYS A 147 2.30 -5.34 -14.12
N THR A 148 3.54 -5.80 -14.09
CA THR A 148 4.64 -5.04 -14.67
C THR A 148 4.98 -5.53 -16.06
N LYS A 149 5.57 -4.65 -16.87
CA LYS A 149 6.00 -4.95 -18.23
C LYS A 149 7.07 -6.05 -18.22
N LYS A 150 6.91 -7.03 -19.08
CA LYS A 150 7.87 -8.14 -19.32
C LYS A 150 8.56 -8.01 -20.67
N GLY A 151 9.52 -8.87 -20.94
CA GLY A 151 10.14 -8.99 -22.26
C GLY A 151 9.13 -9.46 -23.32
N THR A 152 9.21 -8.93 -24.54
CA THR A 152 8.22 -9.17 -25.60
C THR A 152 8.62 -10.30 -26.56
N GLY A 153 9.78 -10.92 -26.39
CA GLY A 153 10.30 -11.92 -27.34
C GLY A 153 10.63 -11.36 -28.73
N LYS A 154 10.57 -10.06 -28.89
CA LYS A 154 10.95 -9.34 -30.13
C LYS A 154 12.35 -8.81 -29.91
N GLY A 155 13.31 -9.14 -30.69
CA GLY A 155 14.69 -8.64 -30.67
C GLY A 155 15.10 -7.65 -29.56
N PHE A 156 16.32 -7.25 -29.51
CA PHE A 156 16.79 -6.33 -28.47
C PHE A 156 16.19 -4.93 -28.64
N GLN A 157 15.63 -4.38 -27.56
CA GLN A 157 15.03 -3.06 -27.50
C GLN A 157 15.57 -2.28 -26.30
N ILE A 158 15.84 -1.01 -26.49
CA ILE A 158 16.20 -0.08 -25.42
C ILE A 158 15.13 1.00 -25.39
N SER A 159 14.63 1.34 -24.21
CA SER A 159 13.75 2.48 -24.00
C SER A 159 14.31 3.37 -22.89
N TYR A 160 14.32 4.67 -23.17
CA TYR A 160 14.64 5.68 -22.17
C TYR A 160 13.48 6.67 -22.07
N GLU A 161 13.09 6.98 -20.84
CA GLU A 161 12.13 8.03 -20.53
C GLU A 161 12.76 8.96 -19.49
N GLY A 162 12.74 10.25 -19.78
CA GLY A 162 13.24 11.26 -18.86
C GLY A 162 12.27 12.43 -18.76
N ASN A 163 12.04 12.90 -17.53
CA ASN A 163 11.29 14.12 -17.34
C ASN A 163 11.90 15.01 -16.25
N TYR A 164 11.72 16.31 -16.44
CA TYR A 164 12.12 17.34 -15.49
C TYR A 164 10.93 18.25 -15.21
N GLY A 165 10.61 18.45 -13.93
CA GLY A 165 9.53 19.32 -13.48
C GLY A 165 10.06 20.40 -12.55
N ILE A 166 9.40 21.56 -12.61
CA ILE A 166 9.64 22.69 -11.70
C ILE A 166 8.41 22.82 -10.80
N GLU A 167 8.61 22.89 -9.50
CA GLU A 167 7.56 23.09 -8.52
C GLU A 167 7.62 24.51 -7.95
N ALA A 168 6.49 25.18 -7.94
CA ALA A 168 6.35 26.49 -7.31
C ALA A 168 5.07 26.53 -6.47
N MET A 169 5.08 27.35 -5.44
CA MET A 169 3.88 27.60 -4.65
C MET A 169 2.87 28.36 -5.52
N TYR A 170 1.74 27.72 -5.84
CA TYR A 170 0.70 28.30 -6.69
C TYR A 170 0.04 29.52 -6.06
N LYS A 171 -0.26 29.44 -4.73
CA LYS A 171 -0.88 30.53 -3.97
C LYS A 171 -0.34 30.50 -2.56
N SER A 172 0.01 31.64 -2.03
CA SER A 172 0.39 31.86 -0.63
C SER A 172 -0.65 32.76 0.04
N MET A 173 -0.86 32.56 1.34
CA MET A 173 -1.59 33.54 2.14
C MET A 173 -0.79 34.83 2.17
N GLU A 174 -1.45 35.95 1.96
CA GLU A 174 -0.84 37.27 2.13
C GLU A 174 -0.69 37.57 3.61
N MET A 175 0.52 37.81 4.05
CA MET A 175 0.88 38.11 5.41
C MET A 175 1.30 39.56 5.52
N LEU A 176 1.03 40.17 6.68
CA LEU A 176 1.44 41.56 6.96
C LEU A 176 2.99 41.66 6.86
N ASN A 177 3.48 42.69 6.17
CA ASN A 177 4.87 43.12 6.27
C ASN A 177 5.12 43.84 7.60
N ALA A 178 6.39 44.19 7.90
CA ALA A 178 6.72 44.83 9.17
C ALA A 178 5.99 46.15 9.41
N ALA A 179 5.83 47.00 8.38
CA ALA A 179 5.14 48.29 8.49
C ALA A 179 3.65 48.14 8.76
N GLU A 180 3.00 47.21 8.01
CA GLU A 180 1.58 46.88 8.17
C GLU A 180 1.32 46.25 9.53
N TYR A 181 2.19 45.36 10.00
CA TYR A 181 2.10 44.73 11.32
C TYR A 181 2.18 45.77 12.43
N ILE A 182 3.17 46.70 12.36
CA ILE A 182 3.31 47.78 13.35
C ILE A 182 2.05 48.70 13.33
N ALA A 183 1.60 49.09 12.15
CA ALA A 183 0.37 49.91 12.05
C ALA A 183 -0.86 49.22 12.61
N ALA A 184 -1.02 47.91 12.34
CA ALA A 184 -2.10 47.10 12.90
C ALA A 184 -2.00 47.02 14.43
N ALA A 185 -0.82 46.72 14.98
CA ALA A 185 -0.60 46.61 16.40
C ALA A 185 -0.94 47.95 17.12
N GLN A 186 -0.48 49.07 16.56
CA GLN A 186 -0.82 50.41 17.10
C GLN A 186 -2.33 50.69 17.02
N LYS A 187 -2.97 50.39 15.91
CA LYS A 187 -4.40 50.57 15.71
C LYS A 187 -5.25 49.80 16.74
N TYR A 188 -4.84 48.60 17.09
CA TYR A 188 -5.56 47.73 18.03
C TYR A 188 -5.03 47.79 19.47
N GLY A 189 -4.05 48.65 19.76
CA GLY A 189 -3.47 48.81 21.08
C GLY A 189 -2.73 47.56 21.58
N LEU A 190 -2.15 46.79 20.67
CA LEU A 190 -1.42 45.55 20.99
C LEU A 190 0.03 45.87 21.29
N GLU A 191 0.56 45.25 22.34
CA GLU A 191 1.99 45.29 22.60
C GLU A 191 2.77 44.49 21.52
N TYR A 192 3.85 45.06 21.01
CA TYR A 192 4.73 44.39 20.06
C TYR A 192 6.18 44.74 20.31
N ASN A 193 7.05 43.79 20.00
CA ASN A 193 8.51 43.95 20.08
C ASN A 193 9.04 44.12 18.66
N ASN A 194 9.61 45.27 18.34
CA ASN A 194 10.22 45.55 17.05
C ASN A 194 11.73 45.29 17.10
N LYS A 195 12.22 44.37 16.27
CA LYS A 195 13.66 44.05 16.11
C LYS A 195 14.29 44.72 14.91
N GLY A 196 13.53 45.52 14.14
CA GLY A 196 14.05 46.28 13.00
C GLY A 196 14.21 45.51 11.68
N TYR A 197 13.63 44.34 11.57
CA TYR A 197 13.64 43.54 10.33
C TYR A 197 12.31 43.68 9.58
N ASP A 198 12.29 43.24 8.33
CA ASP A 198 11.08 43.03 7.52
C ASP A 198 11.20 41.66 6.84
N THR A 199 10.75 40.65 7.53
CA THR A 199 10.96 39.25 7.15
C THR A 199 9.67 38.60 6.63
N ASN A 200 9.67 38.24 5.36
CA ASN A 200 8.65 37.33 4.82
C ASN A 200 9.05 35.89 5.13
N PHE A 201 8.56 35.35 6.24
CA PHE A 201 8.93 34.02 6.71
C PHE A 201 8.48 32.90 5.75
N ARG A 202 7.32 33.03 5.07
CA ARG A 202 6.90 32.06 4.07
C ARG A 202 7.89 31.95 2.91
N LYS A 203 8.33 33.08 2.38
CA LYS A 203 9.37 33.12 1.34
C LYS A 203 10.71 32.58 1.84
N ALA A 204 11.02 32.83 3.11
CA ALA A 204 12.27 32.38 3.71
C ALA A 204 12.34 30.86 3.89
N ILE A 205 11.23 30.17 4.18
CA ILE A 205 11.18 28.72 4.36
C ILE A 205 10.95 27.96 3.05
N THR A 206 10.55 28.64 1.99
CA THR A 206 10.24 28.02 0.70
C THR A 206 11.31 28.29 -0.35
N ARG A 207 11.30 27.51 -1.39
CA ARG A 207 12.11 27.64 -2.60
C ARG A 207 11.30 27.20 -3.83
N THR A 208 11.81 27.46 -5.01
CA THR A 208 11.39 26.73 -6.21
C THR A 208 11.94 25.31 -6.08
N GLY A 209 11.05 24.34 -6.08
CA GLY A 209 11.39 22.93 -6.08
C GLY A 209 11.64 22.41 -7.49
N ASN A 210 12.21 21.23 -7.59
CA ASN A 210 12.39 20.51 -8.85
C ASN A 210 12.28 19.02 -8.66
N ILE A 211 11.80 18.34 -9.68
CA ILE A 211 11.79 16.88 -9.75
C ILE A 211 12.42 16.46 -11.08
N GLN A 212 13.28 15.44 -11.03
CA GLN A 212 13.83 14.80 -12.20
C GLN A 212 13.66 13.30 -12.10
N ASN A 213 13.16 12.71 -13.17
CA ASN A 213 12.94 11.29 -13.29
C ASN A 213 13.71 10.77 -14.51
N HIS A 214 14.46 9.69 -14.33
CA HIS A 214 15.18 9.00 -15.39
C HIS A 214 14.86 7.53 -15.32
N TYR A 215 14.44 6.98 -16.43
CA TYR A 215 14.10 5.58 -16.54
C TYR A 215 14.74 4.99 -17.79
N LEU A 216 15.40 3.84 -17.64
CA LEU A 216 16.07 3.11 -18.71
C LEU A 216 15.64 1.65 -18.64
N ALA A 217 15.20 1.08 -19.76
CA ALA A 217 14.86 -0.32 -19.83
C ALA A 217 15.44 -1.00 -21.05
N PHE A 218 15.86 -2.24 -20.86
CA PHE A 218 16.37 -3.15 -21.86
C PHE A 218 15.44 -4.36 -21.90
N SER A 219 15.02 -4.76 -23.08
CA SER A 219 14.21 -5.97 -23.25
C SER A 219 14.60 -6.69 -24.53
N GLY A 220 14.39 -7.99 -24.56
CA GLY A 220 14.70 -8.78 -25.72
C GLY A 220 14.35 -10.25 -25.52
N GLY A 221 14.73 -11.06 -26.49
CA GLY A 221 14.58 -12.51 -26.45
C GLY A 221 13.85 -13.10 -27.63
N THR A 222 13.35 -14.29 -27.44
CA THR A 222 12.55 -15.08 -28.36
C THR A 222 11.18 -15.39 -27.74
N PRO A 223 10.23 -15.97 -28.46
CA PRO A 223 8.97 -16.43 -27.87
C PRO A 223 9.13 -17.48 -26.75
N GLN A 224 10.26 -18.21 -26.75
CA GLN A 224 10.57 -19.23 -25.73
C GLN A 224 11.39 -18.68 -24.56
N SER A 225 12.19 -17.63 -24.79
CA SER A 225 13.07 -17.06 -23.78
C SER A 225 13.10 -15.54 -23.92
N ASN A 226 12.54 -14.83 -22.99
CA ASN A 226 12.55 -13.37 -23.02
C ASN A 226 12.98 -12.79 -21.68
N TYR A 227 13.50 -11.58 -21.73
CA TYR A 227 13.98 -10.87 -20.57
C TYR A 227 13.66 -9.38 -20.66
N ARG A 228 13.56 -8.75 -19.52
CA ARG A 228 13.50 -7.30 -19.35
C ARG A 228 14.31 -6.91 -18.12
N ALA A 229 15.13 -5.87 -18.24
CA ALA A 229 15.78 -5.22 -17.13
C ALA A 229 15.47 -3.74 -17.17
N SER A 230 15.16 -3.12 -16.03
CA SER A 230 14.89 -1.69 -15.94
C SER A 230 15.60 -1.06 -14.75
N PHE A 231 15.91 0.23 -14.88
CA PHE A 231 16.54 1.08 -13.88
C PHE A 231 15.81 2.41 -13.84
N GLY A 232 15.43 2.84 -12.65
CA GLY A 232 14.76 4.11 -12.41
C GLY A 232 15.52 4.94 -11.38
N TYR A 233 15.55 6.24 -11.58
CA TYR A 233 16.07 7.23 -10.66
C TYR A 233 15.11 8.40 -10.56
N ILE A 234 14.72 8.76 -9.34
CA ILE A 234 13.90 9.92 -9.03
C ILE A 234 14.66 10.76 -8.01
N ASP A 235 14.81 12.05 -8.29
CA ASP A 235 15.33 13.05 -7.34
C ASP A 235 14.36 14.22 -7.26
N HIS A 236 13.77 14.41 -6.08
CA HIS A 236 12.74 15.42 -5.84
C HIS A 236 13.16 16.35 -4.71
N ASN A 237 13.38 17.60 -5.05
CA ASN A 237 13.60 18.69 -4.13
C ASN A 237 12.30 19.49 -4.01
N THR A 238 11.62 19.39 -2.86
CA THR A 238 10.31 20.03 -2.68
C THR A 238 10.40 21.55 -2.53
N ILE A 239 9.25 22.21 -2.53
CA ILE A 239 9.13 23.66 -2.28
C ILE A 239 9.58 24.07 -0.88
N ILE A 240 9.63 23.15 0.09
CA ILE A 240 10.14 23.41 1.44
C ILE A 240 11.66 23.26 1.42
N ARG A 241 12.39 24.24 1.97
CA ARG A 241 13.85 24.15 2.09
C ARG A 241 14.22 22.95 2.97
N SER A 242 15.34 22.32 2.64
CA SER A 242 15.90 21.15 3.35
C SER A 242 15.08 19.86 3.23
N LYS A 243 13.97 19.87 2.48
CA LYS A 243 13.12 18.71 2.29
C LYS A 243 13.20 18.16 0.87
N GLY A 244 13.26 16.84 0.74
CA GLY A 244 13.31 16.17 -0.55
C GLY A 244 13.55 14.67 -0.40
N TYR A 245 13.43 13.92 -1.50
CA TYR A 245 13.71 12.49 -1.51
C TYR A 245 14.41 12.04 -2.78
N ARG A 246 15.06 10.90 -2.69
CA ARG A 246 15.65 10.15 -3.80
C ARG A 246 15.16 8.73 -3.79
N ASN A 247 14.87 8.22 -4.97
CA ASN A 247 14.50 6.82 -5.14
C ASN A 247 15.34 6.21 -6.27
N LEU A 248 16.02 5.12 -5.96
CA LEU A 248 16.70 4.27 -6.92
C LEU A 248 15.94 2.96 -7.01
N LEU A 249 15.80 2.43 -8.23
CA LEU A 249 15.01 1.26 -8.52
C LEU A 249 15.70 0.41 -9.57
N ALA A 250 15.67 -0.90 -9.40
CA ALA A 250 16.14 -1.86 -10.38
C ALA A 250 15.19 -3.06 -10.42
N LYS A 251 14.89 -3.53 -11.64
CA LYS A 251 14.03 -4.69 -11.84
C LYS A 251 14.59 -5.55 -12.96
N ILE A 252 14.47 -6.87 -12.79
CA ILE A 252 14.84 -7.87 -13.81
C ILE A 252 13.71 -8.90 -13.85
N ASP A 253 13.23 -9.21 -15.04
CA ASP A 253 12.27 -10.28 -15.31
C ASP A 253 12.83 -11.18 -16.41
N VAL A 254 12.67 -12.48 -16.22
CA VAL A 254 13.03 -13.51 -17.20
C VAL A 254 11.88 -14.50 -17.30
N THR A 255 11.41 -14.75 -18.52
CA THR A 255 10.46 -15.82 -18.81
C THR A 255 11.15 -16.84 -19.69
N GLN A 256 11.12 -18.10 -19.28
CA GLN A 256 11.70 -19.23 -20.01
C GLN A 256 10.67 -20.33 -20.19
N LYS A 257 10.51 -20.80 -21.43
CA LYS A 257 9.72 -21.99 -21.76
C LYS A 257 10.63 -23.18 -22.05
N ALA A 258 10.17 -24.36 -21.68
CA ALA A 258 10.88 -25.62 -21.86
C ALA A 258 9.92 -26.77 -22.16
N PHE A 259 10.45 -27.92 -22.51
CA PHE A 259 9.71 -29.16 -22.80
C PHE A 259 8.61 -29.00 -23.85
N GLY A 260 8.91 -28.32 -24.96
CA GLY A 260 7.92 -28.06 -26.02
C GLY A 260 6.81 -27.13 -25.55
N ASP A 261 7.20 -26.08 -24.86
CA ASP A 261 6.34 -25.04 -24.26
C ASP A 261 5.41 -25.53 -23.13
N LYS A 262 5.55 -26.78 -22.67
CA LYS A 262 4.75 -27.32 -21.56
C LYS A 262 5.14 -26.74 -20.19
N LEU A 263 6.40 -26.36 -20.01
CA LEU A 263 6.87 -25.71 -18.80
C LEU A 263 7.16 -24.25 -19.09
N THR A 264 6.53 -23.36 -18.34
CA THR A 264 6.85 -21.92 -18.32
C THR A 264 7.38 -21.56 -16.95
N GLY A 265 8.59 -21.00 -16.90
CA GLY A 265 9.19 -20.43 -15.71
C GLY A 265 9.26 -18.91 -15.83
N ASP A 266 8.70 -18.18 -14.85
CA ASP A 266 8.82 -16.75 -14.70
C ASP A 266 9.65 -16.46 -13.45
N PHE A 267 10.77 -15.79 -13.62
CA PHE A 267 11.64 -15.31 -12.55
C PHE A 267 11.67 -13.79 -12.56
N GLY A 268 11.43 -13.17 -11.42
CA GLY A 268 11.52 -11.74 -11.27
C GLY A 268 12.26 -11.33 -10.01
N VAL A 269 13.01 -10.24 -10.11
CA VAL A 269 13.69 -9.58 -9.00
C VAL A 269 13.43 -8.08 -9.10
N PHE A 270 13.06 -7.48 -8.00
CA PHE A 270 12.84 -6.04 -7.85
C PHE A 270 13.57 -5.54 -6.61
N GLY A 271 14.27 -4.42 -6.73
CA GLY A 271 14.92 -3.74 -5.61
C GLY A 271 14.73 -2.24 -5.69
N SER A 272 14.50 -1.61 -4.53
CA SER A 272 14.44 -0.15 -4.41
C SER A 272 15.19 0.36 -3.19
N SER A 273 15.75 1.56 -3.31
CA SER A 273 16.35 2.30 -2.21
C SER A 273 15.79 3.72 -2.21
N PHE A 274 14.94 3.98 -1.25
CA PHE A 274 14.29 5.28 -1.05
C PHE A 274 14.92 5.99 0.15
N LYS A 275 15.38 7.22 -0.04
CA LYS A 275 15.89 8.09 1.02
C LYS A 275 15.09 9.39 1.03
N ASN A 276 14.49 9.70 2.18
CA ASN A 276 13.74 10.93 2.43
C ASN A 276 14.44 11.75 3.50
N ASN A 277 14.65 13.03 3.20
CA ASN A 277 15.05 14.03 4.16
C ASN A 277 13.84 14.90 4.47
N ASP A 278 13.38 14.89 5.70
CA ASP A 278 12.19 15.59 6.16
C ASP A 278 12.48 16.43 7.40
N ILE A 279 11.51 17.26 7.75
CA ILE A 279 11.43 17.94 9.05
C ILE A 279 10.37 17.25 9.91
N PHE A 280 10.42 17.47 11.20
CA PHE A 280 9.55 16.76 12.15
C PHE A 280 8.06 17.08 11.92
N ASP A 281 7.73 18.36 11.69
CA ASP A 281 6.36 18.82 11.52
C ASP A 281 6.27 19.97 10.50
N SER A 282 5.86 19.63 9.27
CA SER A 282 5.66 20.61 8.19
C SER A 282 4.50 21.58 8.49
N GLN A 283 3.46 21.15 9.21
CA GLN A 283 2.33 22.01 9.55
C GLN A 283 2.76 23.05 10.58
N ALA A 284 3.51 22.64 11.59
CA ALA A 284 4.10 23.57 12.58
C ALA A 284 5.03 24.57 11.92
N LEU A 285 5.78 24.18 10.88
CA LEU A 285 6.64 25.09 10.12
C LEU A 285 5.84 26.21 9.45
N PHE A 286 4.76 25.86 8.72
CA PHE A 286 3.91 26.86 8.06
C PHE A 286 3.15 27.71 9.04
N TYR A 287 2.57 27.10 10.08
CA TYR A 287 1.91 27.85 11.16
C TYR A 287 2.88 28.85 11.81
N SER A 288 4.12 28.42 12.09
CA SER A 288 5.15 29.28 12.65
C SER A 288 5.50 30.43 11.71
N ALA A 289 5.64 30.16 10.41
CA ALA A 289 5.94 31.19 9.41
C ALA A 289 4.83 32.25 9.31
N ASP A 290 3.56 31.84 9.53
CA ASP A 290 2.40 32.75 9.47
C ASP A 290 2.21 33.54 10.79
N ALA A 291 2.48 32.91 11.92
CA ALA A 291 2.28 33.50 13.24
C ALA A 291 3.49 34.33 13.74
N MET A 292 4.63 34.23 13.08
CA MET A 292 5.86 34.94 13.50
C MET A 292 5.77 36.44 13.23
N ASN A 293 6.23 37.25 14.20
CA ASN A 293 6.33 38.69 14.05
C ASN A 293 7.27 39.08 12.90
N PRO A 294 6.78 39.77 11.84
CA PRO A 294 7.61 40.07 10.65
C PRO A 294 8.75 41.04 10.96
N THR A 295 8.75 41.73 12.08
CA THR A 295 9.90 42.56 12.50
C THR A 295 11.08 41.76 13.06
N TYR A 296 10.98 40.43 13.12
CA TYR A 296 12.03 39.56 13.63
C TYR A 296 12.93 39.03 12.50
N PRO A 297 14.22 38.69 12.82
CA PRO A 297 15.11 38.07 11.82
C PRO A 297 14.72 36.63 11.56
N TYR A 298 15.02 36.16 10.35
CA TYR A 298 14.89 34.75 9.98
C TYR A 298 15.93 33.85 10.67
N ASP A 299 17.17 34.36 10.77
CA ASP A 299 18.30 33.66 11.41
C ASP A 299 18.50 34.10 12.87
N LYS A 300 19.48 33.51 13.53
CA LYS A 300 19.86 33.86 14.90
C LYS A 300 20.27 35.34 15.01
N LEU A 301 19.79 36.01 16.04
CA LEU A 301 20.23 37.33 16.45
C LEU A 301 21.14 37.19 17.67
N ASN A 302 22.36 37.65 17.59
CA ASN A 302 23.37 37.53 18.68
C ASN A 302 23.55 36.08 19.17
N GLY A 303 23.57 35.12 18.24
CA GLY A 303 23.73 33.70 18.53
C GLY A 303 22.50 32.95 19.02
N SER A 304 21.37 33.64 19.24
CA SER A 304 20.14 33.06 19.76
C SER A 304 18.96 33.21 18.80
N TRP A 305 18.08 32.19 18.75
CA TRP A 305 16.84 32.26 18.02
C TRP A 305 15.85 33.20 18.71
N VAL A 306 15.27 34.12 17.95
CA VAL A 306 14.24 35.04 18.47
C VAL A 306 12.88 34.38 18.44
N LYS A 307 12.28 34.15 19.61
CA LYS A 307 10.96 33.57 19.77
C LYS A 307 9.88 34.64 19.84
N ASN A 308 8.66 34.34 19.40
CA ASN A 308 7.54 35.26 19.42
C ASN A 308 6.84 35.23 20.79
N GLY A 309 7.21 36.19 21.67
CA GLY A 309 6.58 36.37 23.01
C GLY A 309 6.80 35.21 23.99
N ALA A 310 6.53 35.46 25.26
CA ALA A 310 6.65 34.44 26.31
C ALA A 310 5.50 33.42 26.33
N ALA A 311 4.32 33.82 25.83
CA ALA A 311 3.11 33.00 25.86
C ALA A 311 2.86 32.25 24.51
N SER A 312 3.44 32.73 23.42
CA SER A 312 3.28 32.08 22.11
C SER A 312 4.37 31.03 21.95
N GLN A 313 4.01 29.83 21.97
CA GLN A 313 4.92 28.71 21.73
C GLN A 313 5.30 28.58 20.24
N VAL A 314 5.35 29.71 19.52
CA VAL A 314 5.72 29.75 18.11
C VAL A 314 7.25 29.74 18.01
N ASN A 315 7.77 28.66 17.53
CA ASN A 315 9.20 28.49 17.29
C ASN A 315 9.63 29.21 16.00
N PRO A 316 10.83 29.81 15.96
CA PRO A 316 11.31 30.47 14.75
C PRO A 316 11.36 29.51 13.55
N PRO A 317 10.81 29.88 12.37
CA PRO A 317 10.79 29.01 11.21
C PRO A 317 12.16 28.53 10.75
N GLY A 318 13.18 29.41 10.86
CA GLY A 318 14.56 29.05 10.53
C GLY A 318 15.15 27.98 11.47
N ALA A 319 14.67 27.95 12.73
CA ALA A 319 15.04 26.91 13.69
C ALA A 319 14.36 25.58 13.35
N LEU A 320 13.06 25.60 13.00
CA LEU A 320 12.29 24.39 12.60
C LEU A 320 12.92 23.66 11.41
N LEU A 321 13.51 24.39 10.46
CA LEU A 321 14.22 23.78 9.34
C LEU A 321 15.56 23.10 9.74
N LYS A 322 15.99 23.18 11.00
CA LYS A 322 17.16 22.45 11.52
C LYS A 322 16.79 21.14 12.21
N GLU A 323 15.51 20.85 12.36
CA GLU A 323 15.05 19.51 12.72
C GLU A 323 15.34 18.52 11.59
N LEU A 324 15.60 17.28 11.96
CA LEU A 324 15.80 16.20 11.00
C LEU A 324 14.83 15.07 11.31
N ASN A 325 14.20 14.56 10.26
CA ASN A 325 13.40 13.35 10.26
C ASN A 325 13.75 12.55 9.01
N ASP A 326 14.92 11.93 9.04
CA ASP A 326 15.46 11.21 7.91
C ASP A 326 14.99 9.77 7.91
N THR A 327 14.42 9.34 6.78
CA THR A 327 13.99 7.96 6.57
C THR A 327 14.74 7.36 5.39
N LYS A 328 15.18 6.11 5.56
CA LYS A 328 15.75 5.31 4.49
C LYS A 328 15.05 3.97 4.43
N ASN A 329 14.43 3.68 3.29
CA ASN A 329 13.79 2.41 3.03
C ASN A 329 14.55 1.65 1.95
N MET A 330 14.76 0.37 2.19
CA MET A 330 15.27 -0.57 1.20
C MET A 330 14.27 -1.70 1.06
N ASN A 331 13.86 -1.98 -0.17
CA ASN A 331 13.00 -3.11 -0.49
C ASN A 331 13.71 -4.02 -1.49
N PHE A 332 13.55 -5.31 -1.29
CA PHE A 332 14.00 -6.34 -2.21
C PHE A 332 12.91 -7.40 -2.30
N ASN A 333 12.53 -7.78 -3.52
CA ASN A 333 11.55 -8.83 -3.77
C ASN A 333 12.10 -9.74 -4.85
N ALA A 334 11.98 -11.04 -4.66
CA ALA A 334 12.30 -12.04 -5.66
C ALA A 334 11.17 -13.06 -5.73
N HIS A 335 10.83 -13.50 -6.93
CA HIS A 335 9.84 -14.55 -7.12
C HIS A 335 10.21 -15.50 -8.23
N LEU A 336 9.71 -16.72 -8.12
CA LEU A 336 9.76 -17.75 -9.14
C LEU A 336 8.38 -18.37 -9.28
N LYS A 337 7.84 -18.35 -10.49
CA LYS A 337 6.62 -19.05 -10.87
C LYS A 337 6.95 -20.13 -11.88
N LEU A 338 6.51 -21.32 -11.62
CA LEU A 338 6.61 -22.45 -12.54
C LEU A 338 5.18 -22.88 -12.90
N ASN A 339 4.89 -22.94 -14.18
CA ASN A 339 3.62 -23.45 -14.68
C ASN A 339 3.90 -24.64 -15.62
N TYR A 340 3.36 -25.81 -15.30
CA TYR A 340 3.53 -27.02 -16.09
C TYR A 340 2.20 -27.52 -16.62
N ASP A 341 2.04 -27.52 -17.94
CA ASP A 341 0.87 -28.02 -18.64
C ASP A 341 0.94 -29.54 -18.76
N MET A 342 0.27 -30.24 -17.84
CA MET A 342 0.21 -31.70 -17.78
C MET A 342 -0.56 -32.27 -18.98
N THR A 343 -1.69 -31.61 -19.32
CA THR A 343 -2.52 -31.91 -20.48
C THR A 343 -3.03 -30.60 -21.09
N ASN A 344 -3.76 -30.67 -22.19
CA ASN A 344 -4.40 -29.49 -22.79
C ASN A 344 -5.46 -28.82 -21.88
N SER A 345 -5.91 -29.52 -20.85
CA SER A 345 -6.95 -29.05 -19.94
C SER A 345 -6.46 -28.91 -18.49
N LEU A 346 -5.27 -29.42 -18.19
CA LEU A 346 -4.77 -29.56 -16.83
C LEU A 346 -3.37 -29.03 -16.70
N SER A 347 -3.18 -28.04 -15.83
CA SER A 347 -1.86 -27.54 -15.45
C SER A 347 -1.63 -27.51 -13.94
N VAL A 348 -0.39 -27.53 -13.53
CA VAL A 348 0.04 -27.28 -12.14
C VAL A 348 0.92 -26.05 -12.11
N SER A 349 0.69 -25.17 -11.13
CA SER A 349 1.52 -24.01 -10.90
C SER A 349 2.14 -24.10 -9.50
N ALA A 350 3.41 -23.75 -9.42
CA ALA A 350 4.12 -23.54 -8.16
C ALA A 350 4.64 -22.08 -8.15
N PHE A 351 4.46 -21.39 -7.04
CA PHE A 351 4.93 -20.03 -6.87
C PHE A 351 5.67 -19.90 -5.55
N GLY A 352 6.84 -19.30 -5.59
CA GLY A 352 7.62 -18.95 -4.41
C GLY A 352 8.04 -17.48 -4.48
N ALA A 353 7.94 -16.76 -3.37
CA ALA A 353 8.41 -15.39 -3.27
C ALA A 353 9.12 -15.14 -1.94
N TYR A 354 10.11 -14.29 -1.99
CA TYR A 354 10.81 -13.73 -0.85
C TYR A 354 10.81 -12.22 -0.95
N SER A 355 10.39 -11.55 0.12
CA SER A 355 10.43 -10.09 0.24
C SER A 355 11.24 -9.71 1.46
N TYR A 356 12.07 -8.69 1.31
CA TYR A 356 12.83 -8.07 2.39
C TYR A 356 12.60 -6.57 2.36
N ALA A 357 12.25 -5.99 3.50
CA ALA A 357 12.19 -4.54 3.68
C ALA A 357 12.99 -4.13 4.91
N SER A 358 13.71 -3.03 4.80
CA SER A 358 14.39 -2.36 5.92
C SER A 358 14.01 -0.89 5.93
N ASN A 359 13.54 -0.42 7.08
CA ASN A 359 13.21 0.98 7.35
C ASN A 359 14.10 1.52 8.43
N GLU A 360 14.97 2.46 8.10
CA GLU A 360 15.73 3.26 9.05
C GLU A 360 15.02 4.60 9.26
N ASN A 361 14.74 4.97 10.51
CA ASN A 361 14.18 6.27 10.88
C ASN A 361 15.10 6.95 11.90
N ASN A 362 15.60 8.13 11.56
CA ASN A 362 16.52 8.90 12.35
C ASN A 362 15.96 10.29 12.58
N GLN A 363 15.77 10.68 13.84
CA GLN A 363 15.17 11.95 14.22
C GLN A 363 16.11 12.75 15.11
N PHE A 364 16.12 14.05 14.88
CA PHE A 364 16.87 15.00 15.67
C PHE A 364 16.03 16.26 15.89
N CYS A 365 15.79 16.58 17.17
CA CYS A 365 15.17 17.82 17.59
C CYS A 365 16.16 18.59 18.47
N PRO A 366 16.63 19.78 18.04
CA PRO A 366 17.66 20.53 18.75
C PRO A 366 17.20 21.11 20.10
N THR A 367 18.16 21.48 20.95
CA THR A 367 17.92 22.06 22.30
C THR A 367 17.22 23.43 22.29
N TRP A 368 17.26 24.16 21.19
CA TRP A 368 16.56 25.44 21.11
C TRP A 368 15.02 25.29 20.94
N PHE A 369 14.53 24.09 20.63
CA PHE A 369 13.11 23.75 20.67
C PHE A 369 12.69 23.25 22.03
N TRP A 370 13.30 22.15 22.44
CA TRP A 370 13.06 21.50 23.71
C TRP A 370 14.35 21.61 24.52
N ALA A 371 14.27 22.13 25.72
CA ALA A 371 15.42 22.43 26.53
C ALA A 371 16.50 21.31 26.63
N GLN A 372 16.05 20.05 26.48
CA GLN A 372 16.94 18.88 26.48
C GLN A 372 17.24 18.37 25.07
N GLY A 373 16.52 18.87 24.02
CA GLY A 373 16.55 18.25 22.72
C GLY A 373 16.01 16.82 22.72
N ASN A 374 15.94 16.18 21.57
CA ASN A 374 15.52 14.79 21.44
C ASN A 374 16.25 14.12 20.28
N LEU A 375 16.73 12.91 20.50
CA LEU A 375 17.33 12.05 19.51
C LEU A 375 16.53 10.75 19.42
N TYR A 376 16.35 10.24 18.21
CA TYR A 376 15.79 8.92 17.97
C TYR A 376 16.51 8.25 16.81
N ARG A 377 16.81 6.97 16.96
CA ARG A 377 17.25 6.10 15.88
C ARG A 377 16.51 4.78 15.98
N GLY A 378 15.91 4.36 14.86
CA GLY A 378 15.22 3.08 14.77
C GLY A 378 15.54 2.38 13.47
N GLU A 379 15.64 1.06 13.52
CA GLU A 379 15.74 0.19 12.37
C GLU A 379 14.69 -0.91 12.50
N PHE A 380 13.87 -1.06 11.49
CA PHE A 380 12.82 -2.08 11.43
C PHE A 380 13.02 -2.89 10.13
N LYS A 381 12.97 -4.21 10.26
CA LYS A 381 13.13 -5.14 9.14
C LYS A 381 11.94 -6.07 9.07
N SER A 382 11.52 -6.40 7.85
CA SER A 382 10.60 -7.50 7.60
C SER A 382 11.17 -8.43 6.54
N GLU A 383 10.93 -9.72 6.72
CA GLU A 383 11.23 -10.78 5.79
C GLU A 383 9.96 -11.60 5.59
N ASP A 384 9.46 -11.64 4.37
CA ASP A 384 8.22 -12.33 4.04
C ASP A 384 8.52 -13.47 3.08
N TRP A 385 8.12 -14.67 3.47
CA TRP A 385 8.21 -15.89 2.67
C TRP A 385 6.82 -16.32 2.25
N LEU A 386 6.60 -16.50 0.97
CA LEU A 386 5.36 -16.99 0.41
C LEU A 386 5.64 -18.20 -0.48
N ALA A 387 4.89 -19.26 -0.30
CA ALA A 387 4.88 -20.42 -1.19
C ALA A 387 3.44 -20.84 -1.45
N ASN A 388 3.09 -21.06 -2.72
CA ASN A 388 1.83 -21.68 -3.06
C ASN A 388 1.99 -22.73 -4.16
N VAL A 389 1.10 -23.70 -4.14
CA VAL A 389 0.94 -24.69 -5.18
C VAL A 389 -0.53 -24.75 -5.56
N SER A 390 -0.77 -24.75 -6.83
CA SER A 390 -2.13 -24.77 -7.35
C SER A 390 -2.22 -25.64 -8.60
N PHE A 391 -3.34 -26.27 -8.83
CA PHE A 391 -3.68 -27.11 -9.96
C PHE A 391 -4.81 -26.49 -10.76
N ASN A 392 -4.85 -26.58 -12.06
CA ASN A 392 -5.68 -25.82 -12.99
C ASN A 392 -6.40 -26.70 -13.98
N TYR A 393 -7.71 -26.63 -14.04
CA TYR A 393 -8.50 -27.30 -15.05
C TYR A 393 -9.28 -26.31 -15.90
N GLN A 394 -9.14 -26.38 -17.20
CA GLN A 394 -9.95 -25.63 -18.12
C GLN A 394 -10.41 -26.54 -19.24
N HIS A 395 -11.73 -26.61 -19.43
CA HIS A 395 -12.29 -27.41 -20.50
C HIS A 395 -13.53 -26.75 -21.09
N SER A 396 -13.64 -26.79 -22.40
CA SER A 396 -14.79 -26.28 -23.15
C SER A 396 -15.40 -27.40 -23.96
N TRP A 397 -16.71 -27.63 -23.80
CA TRP A 397 -17.46 -28.61 -24.59
C TRP A 397 -18.77 -28.02 -25.05
N GLY A 398 -18.91 -27.88 -26.37
CA GLY A 398 -20.09 -27.26 -26.98
C GLY A 398 -20.36 -25.87 -26.44
N ILE A 399 -21.46 -25.71 -25.71
CA ILE A 399 -21.91 -24.44 -25.14
C ILE A 399 -21.38 -24.19 -23.72
N HIS A 400 -20.65 -25.14 -23.15
CA HIS A 400 -20.17 -25.13 -21.79
C HIS A 400 -18.69 -24.77 -21.75
N ASN A 401 -18.33 -23.89 -20.83
CA ASN A 401 -16.93 -23.56 -20.51
C ASN A 401 -16.76 -23.64 -18.99
N LEU A 402 -15.89 -24.52 -18.55
CA LEU A 402 -15.57 -24.73 -17.13
C LEU A 402 -14.10 -24.41 -16.88
N LYS A 403 -13.87 -23.59 -15.87
CA LYS A 403 -12.55 -23.41 -15.24
C LYS A 403 -12.70 -23.77 -13.79
N ALA A 404 -11.79 -24.55 -13.26
CA ALA A 404 -11.77 -24.90 -11.85
C ALA A 404 -10.37 -24.75 -11.29
N MET A 405 -10.29 -24.35 -10.03
CA MET A 405 -9.06 -24.06 -9.30
C MET A 405 -9.12 -24.66 -7.88
N ALA A 406 -8.06 -25.38 -7.36
CA ALA A 406 -7.82 -25.68 -5.93
C ALA A 406 -6.34 -25.55 -5.58
N GLY A 407 -5.98 -24.93 -4.49
CA GLY A 407 -4.59 -24.68 -4.12
C GLY A 407 -4.38 -24.54 -2.63
N ALA A 408 -3.11 -24.51 -2.28
CA ALA A 408 -2.66 -24.26 -0.91
C ALA A 408 -1.56 -23.20 -0.92
N GLU A 409 -1.56 -22.37 0.12
CA GLU A 409 -0.60 -21.29 0.31
C GLU A 409 -0.07 -21.31 1.74
N TYR A 410 1.20 -21.03 1.89
CA TYR A 410 1.84 -20.80 3.17
C TYR A 410 2.62 -19.49 3.12
N GLN A 411 2.44 -18.67 4.15
CA GLN A 411 3.17 -17.42 4.34
C GLN A 411 3.75 -17.37 5.73
N LYS A 412 4.98 -16.88 5.84
CA LYS A 412 5.64 -16.56 7.11
C LYS A 412 6.27 -15.18 6.99
N ASP A 413 5.88 -14.29 7.91
CA ASP A 413 6.45 -12.96 8.05
C ASP A 413 7.38 -12.97 9.26
N ILE A 414 8.58 -12.41 9.15
CA ILE A 414 9.50 -12.21 10.27
C ILE A 414 9.75 -10.72 10.38
N ARG A 415 9.38 -10.14 11.52
CA ARG A 415 9.50 -8.70 11.77
C ARG A 415 10.40 -8.46 12.94
N THR A 416 11.47 -7.72 12.72
CA THR A 416 12.41 -7.33 13.76
C THR A 416 12.50 -5.81 13.83
N GLY A 417 12.77 -5.29 15.02
CA GLY A 417 12.96 -3.87 15.23
C GLY A 417 13.92 -3.62 16.36
N PHE A 418 14.70 -2.57 16.24
CA PHE A 418 15.52 -2.02 17.31
C PHE A 418 15.42 -0.50 17.24
N TRP A 419 15.21 0.14 18.40
CA TRP A 419 15.22 1.60 18.45
C TRP A 419 15.81 2.10 19.77
N THR A 420 16.32 3.31 19.72
CA THR A 420 16.81 4.02 20.88
C THR A 420 16.51 5.51 20.79
N SER A 421 16.16 6.10 21.92
CA SER A 421 15.95 7.54 22.08
C SER A 421 16.81 8.10 23.20
N ALA A 422 17.19 9.36 23.08
CA ALA A 422 17.97 10.05 24.10
C ALA A 422 17.65 11.54 24.18
N LYS A 423 17.87 12.12 25.34
CA LYS A 423 17.66 13.55 25.65
C LYS A 423 18.88 14.13 26.35
N GLY A 424 18.93 15.46 26.53
CA GLY A 424 20.08 16.11 27.14
C GLY A 424 21.23 16.20 26.15
N ILE A 425 20.99 16.76 24.99
CA ILE A 425 21.99 16.97 23.94
C ILE A 425 22.93 18.06 24.37
N THR A 426 24.22 17.79 24.36
CA THR A 426 25.27 18.76 24.73
C THR A 426 25.78 19.60 23.56
N ASN A 427 25.69 19.02 22.33
CA ASN A 427 26.12 19.69 21.11
C ASN A 427 25.12 19.33 19.95
N ASN A 428 24.45 20.35 19.44
CA ASN A 428 23.47 20.17 18.34
C ASN A 428 24.12 19.82 16.98
N ASP A 429 25.42 20.08 16.79
CA ASP A 429 26.10 19.81 15.52
C ASP A 429 26.40 18.31 15.31
N MET A 430 26.22 17.50 16.36
CA MET A 430 26.32 16.03 16.25
C MET A 430 25.09 15.38 15.66
N TYR A 431 23.96 16.09 15.60
CA TYR A 431 22.66 15.55 15.14
C TYR A 431 22.35 14.23 15.87
N TYR A 432 21.79 13.24 15.16
CA TYR A 432 21.52 11.89 15.67
C TYR A 432 22.72 10.92 15.56
N HIS A 433 23.89 11.39 15.12
CA HIS A 433 25.03 10.51 14.84
C HIS A 433 25.79 10.06 16.13
N ASN A 434 25.64 10.76 17.24
CA ASN A 434 26.27 10.39 18.51
C ASN A 434 25.22 10.36 19.64
N ILE A 435 24.43 9.32 19.67
CA ILE A 435 23.40 9.15 20.72
C ILE A 435 24.01 8.86 22.09
N GLY A 436 25.27 8.37 22.11
CA GLY A 436 26.04 8.09 23.31
C GLY A 436 26.43 9.34 24.10
N ALA A 437 26.55 10.50 23.43
CA ALA A 437 26.89 11.79 24.05
C ALA A 437 25.70 12.48 24.74
N ALA A 438 24.48 11.96 24.62
CA ALA A 438 23.30 12.51 25.29
C ALA A 438 23.31 12.19 26.79
N ALA A 439 22.93 13.16 27.62
CA ALA A 439 22.99 13.03 29.07
C ALA A 439 21.98 12.03 29.65
N SER A 440 20.88 11.79 29.01
CA SER A 440 19.81 10.94 29.50
C SER A 440 19.25 10.02 28.42
N ARG A 441 19.08 8.74 28.76
CA ARG A 441 18.33 7.77 28.02
C ARG A 441 17.09 7.45 28.84
N PRO A 442 15.86 7.85 28.38
CA PRO A 442 14.64 7.58 29.11
C PRO A 442 14.44 6.08 29.32
N PHE A 443 13.92 5.70 30.47
CA PHE A 443 13.47 4.33 30.72
C PHE A 443 12.47 3.91 29.62
N GLY A 444 12.65 2.73 29.03
CA GLY A 444 11.85 2.29 27.88
C GLY A 444 12.18 2.99 26.54
N GLY A 445 13.13 3.93 26.53
CA GLY A 445 13.57 4.62 25.31
C GLY A 445 14.47 3.79 24.41
N THR A 446 14.96 2.63 24.88
CA THR A 446 15.69 1.64 24.07
C THR A 446 14.98 0.32 24.17
N ASP A 447 14.66 -0.26 23.03
CA ASP A 447 13.91 -1.53 22.98
C ASP A 447 14.14 -2.26 21.66
N SER A 448 13.68 -3.50 21.61
CA SER A 448 13.69 -4.34 20.42
C SER A 448 12.37 -5.10 20.26
N LYS A 449 12.06 -5.49 19.03
CA LYS A 449 10.85 -6.21 18.68
C LYS A 449 11.21 -7.42 17.82
N TYR A 450 10.51 -8.53 18.06
CA TYR A 450 10.53 -9.71 17.20
C TYR A 450 9.11 -10.28 17.08
N GLU A 451 8.66 -10.52 15.86
CA GLU A 451 7.40 -11.19 15.55
C GLU A 451 7.61 -12.13 14.36
N ASP A 452 6.94 -13.29 14.36
CA ASP A 452 6.99 -14.25 13.25
C ASP A 452 5.61 -14.87 12.95
N PRO A 453 4.58 -14.04 12.64
CA PRO A 453 3.27 -14.56 12.31
C PRO A 453 3.30 -15.47 11.09
N THR A 454 2.45 -16.51 11.13
CA THR A 454 2.27 -17.46 10.03
C THR A 454 0.83 -17.50 9.58
N LEU A 455 0.65 -17.72 8.27
CA LEU A 455 -0.66 -17.90 7.63
C LEU A 455 -0.59 -19.13 6.71
N ALA A 456 -1.50 -20.08 6.94
CA ALA A 456 -1.68 -21.24 6.06
C ALA A 456 -3.07 -21.17 5.44
N SER A 457 -3.19 -21.43 4.15
CA SER A 457 -4.45 -21.26 3.44
C SER A 457 -4.73 -22.41 2.49
N VAL A 458 -6.00 -22.74 2.34
CA VAL A 458 -6.52 -23.62 1.29
C VAL A 458 -7.59 -22.87 0.51
N MET A 459 -7.61 -23.03 -0.80
CA MET A 459 -8.52 -22.28 -1.65
C MET A 459 -9.03 -23.09 -2.83
N GLY A 460 -10.23 -22.77 -3.28
CA GLY A 460 -10.81 -23.31 -4.49
C GLY A 460 -11.71 -22.30 -5.19
N ASN A 461 -11.75 -22.38 -6.51
CA ASN A 461 -12.63 -21.58 -7.36
C ASN A 461 -13.19 -22.43 -8.50
N VAL A 462 -14.43 -22.18 -8.87
CA VAL A 462 -15.08 -22.76 -10.04
C VAL A 462 -15.78 -21.66 -10.81
N ASP A 463 -15.36 -21.46 -12.05
CA ASP A 463 -15.99 -20.55 -13.02
C ASP A 463 -16.66 -21.39 -14.11
N TYR A 464 -17.95 -21.23 -14.24
CA TYR A 464 -18.75 -21.91 -15.24
C TYR A 464 -19.49 -20.91 -16.14
N THR A 465 -19.30 -21.03 -17.45
CA THR A 465 -19.97 -20.17 -18.42
C THR A 465 -20.80 -21.02 -19.39
N LEU A 466 -22.07 -20.68 -19.50
CA LEU A 466 -23.04 -21.33 -20.36
C LEU A 466 -23.40 -20.42 -21.53
N TYR A 467 -23.37 -20.94 -22.77
CA TYR A 467 -23.68 -20.23 -24.03
C TYR A 467 -22.82 -18.98 -24.26
N ASN A 468 -21.72 -18.79 -23.56
CA ASN A 468 -20.98 -17.52 -23.50
C ASN A 468 -21.81 -16.32 -23.03
N LYS A 469 -22.93 -16.58 -22.30
CA LYS A 469 -23.90 -15.57 -21.84
C LYS A 469 -24.05 -15.53 -20.33
N TYR A 470 -24.14 -16.69 -19.70
CA TYR A 470 -24.39 -16.82 -18.27
C TYR A 470 -23.11 -17.32 -17.61
N SER A 471 -22.55 -16.54 -16.72
CA SER A 471 -21.37 -16.96 -15.97
C SER A 471 -21.69 -17.03 -14.48
N LEU A 472 -21.29 -18.14 -13.85
CA LEU A 472 -21.32 -18.38 -12.42
C LEU A 472 -19.88 -18.57 -11.95
N SER A 473 -19.49 -17.84 -10.92
CA SER A 473 -18.23 -18.07 -10.19
C SER A 473 -18.54 -18.38 -8.74
N VAL A 474 -17.94 -19.44 -8.22
CA VAL A 474 -18.04 -19.85 -6.82
C VAL A 474 -16.62 -20.02 -6.31
N SER A 475 -16.27 -19.34 -5.22
CA SER A 475 -14.98 -19.55 -4.58
C SER A 475 -15.10 -19.74 -3.07
N MET A 476 -14.11 -20.39 -2.52
CA MET A 476 -13.97 -20.61 -1.08
C MET A 476 -12.49 -20.56 -0.72
N ARG A 477 -12.19 -19.86 0.37
CA ARG A 477 -10.87 -19.84 0.98
C ARG A 477 -11.00 -20.09 2.48
N GLY A 478 -10.12 -20.92 3.01
CA GLY A 478 -9.91 -21.09 4.44
C GLY A 478 -8.50 -20.61 4.80
N ASP A 479 -8.40 -19.68 5.75
CA ASP A 479 -7.14 -19.17 6.29
C ASP A 479 -6.97 -19.56 7.73
N GLY A 480 -5.82 -20.14 8.09
CA GLY A 480 -5.39 -20.43 9.44
C GLY A 480 -4.25 -19.52 9.88
N SER A 481 -4.44 -18.71 10.91
CA SER A 481 -3.45 -17.73 11.39
C SER A 481 -2.95 -18.04 12.79
N SER A 482 -1.66 -17.78 13.04
CA SER A 482 -1.06 -17.85 14.37
C SER A 482 -1.38 -16.64 15.27
N MET A 483 -2.01 -15.59 14.75
CA MET A 483 -2.27 -14.35 15.48
C MET A 483 -3.59 -14.35 16.28
N VAL A 484 -4.54 -15.20 15.94
CA VAL A 484 -5.86 -15.30 16.61
C VAL A 484 -5.87 -16.35 17.71
N GLY A 485 -6.93 -16.33 18.52
CA GLY A 485 -7.12 -17.32 19.58
C GLY A 485 -7.17 -18.76 19.08
N ASN A 486 -6.78 -19.71 19.92
CA ASN A 486 -6.65 -21.13 19.54
C ASN A 486 -7.94 -21.72 18.94
N ASP A 487 -9.10 -21.34 19.48
CA ASP A 487 -10.40 -21.83 19.02
C ASP A 487 -10.90 -21.10 17.76
N HIS A 488 -10.23 -20.02 17.35
CA HIS A 488 -10.56 -19.17 16.20
C HIS A 488 -9.48 -19.15 15.12
N THR A 489 -8.55 -20.11 15.15
CA THR A 489 -7.40 -20.18 14.23
C THR A 489 -7.82 -20.13 12.77
N TRP A 490 -8.94 -20.77 12.40
CA TRP A 490 -9.42 -20.86 11.03
C TRP A 490 -10.57 -19.91 10.74
N GLY A 491 -10.44 -19.11 9.66
CA GLY A 491 -11.51 -18.32 9.06
C GLY A 491 -11.90 -18.86 7.68
N PHE A 492 -13.22 -18.85 7.36
CA PHE A 492 -13.73 -19.33 6.07
C PHE A 492 -14.42 -18.21 5.31
N PHE A 493 -14.05 -18.04 4.04
CA PHE A 493 -14.42 -16.93 3.19
C PHE A 493 -15.01 -17.40 1.87
N PRO A 494 -16.31 -17.75 1.85
CA PRO A 494 -17.02 -18.15 0.65
C PRO A 494 -17.43 -16.94 -0.19
N SER A 495 -17.53 -17.12 -1.52
CA SER A 495 -18.13 -16.14 -2.40
C SER A 495 -18.83 -16.77 -3.59
N VAL A 496 -19.81 -16.03 -4.13
CA VAL A 496 -20.53 -16.38 -5.34
C VAL A 496 -20.78 -15.14 -6.17
N SER A 497 -20.62 -15.24 -7.48
CA SER A 497 -21.01 -14.18 -8.40
C SER A 497 -21.68 -14.73 -9.65
N LEU A 498 -22.59 -13.94 -10.19
CA LEU A 498 -23.37 -14.24 -11.39
C LEU A 498 -23.22 -13.08 -12.36
N SER A 499 -23.08 -13.39 -13.64
CA SER A 499 -23.21 -12.38 -14.68
C SER A 499 -24.01 -12.90 -15.89
N TRP A 500 -24.71 -11.97 -16.51
CA TRP A 500 -25.51 -12.20 -17.69
C TRP A 500 -25.13 -11.21 -18.79
N ASP A 501 -24.52 -11.71 -19.86
CA ASP A 501 -24.27 -10.93 -21.06
C ASP A 501 -25.55 -10.90 -21.93
N MET A 502 -26.40 -9.91 -21.68
CA MET A 502 -27.65 -9.72 -22.33
C MET A 502 -27.50 -9.42 -23.83
N LYS A 503 -26.35 -8.85 -24.25
CA LYS A 503 -26.10 -8.55 -25.67
C LYS A 503 -26.04 -9.82 -26.52
N GLN A 504 -25.73 -10.97 -25.95
CA GLN A 504 -25.70 -12.25 -26.63
C GLN A 504 -27.13 -12.85 -26.83
N GLU A 505 -28.17 -12.22 -26.25
CA GLU A 505 -29.53 -12.66 -26.44
C GLU A 505 -30.06 -12.33 -27.84
N LYS A 506 -30.90 -13.25 -28.42
CA LYS A 506 -31.40 -13.11 -29.78
C LYS A 506 -32.12 -11.78 -30.02
N TRP A 507 -32.87 -11.29 -29.02
CA TRP A 507 -33.68 -10.06 -29.11
C TRP A 507 -32.83 -8.77 -28.96
N LEU A 508 -31.63 -8.81 -28.34
CA LEU A 508 -30.70 -7.69 -28.25
C LEU A 508 -29.63 -7.73 -29.34
N ARG A 509 -29.33 -8.90 -29.90
CA ARG A 509 -28.26 -9.08 -30.88
C ARG A 509 -28.43 -8.19 -32.11
N SER A 510 -29.65 -7.93 -32.54
CA SER A 510 -30.00 -7.09 -33.69
C SER A 510 -29.76 -5.60 -33.45
N LEU A 511 -29.69 -5.13 -32.21
CA LEU A 511 -29.50 -3.71 -31.89
C LEU A 511 -28.03 -3.30 -32.05
N GLN A 512 -27.64 -2.90 -33.26
CA GLN A 512 -26.25 -2.58 -33.62
C GLN A 512 -25.63 -1.43 -32.78
N LYS A 513 -26.44 -0.50 -32.29
CA LYS A 513 -25.98 0.62 -31.48
C LYS A 513 -25.51 0.20 -30.07
N ILE A 514 -26.07 -0.90 -29.54
CA ILE A 514 -25.67 -1.49 -28.28
C ILE A 514 -24.62 -2.54 -28.57
N THR A 515 -23.39 -2.30 -28.11
CA THR A 515 -22.26 -3.21 -28.34
C THR A 515 -22.09 -4.18 -27.17
N MET A 516 -22.39 -3.72 -25.97
CA MET A 516 -22.31 -4.48 -24.73
C MET A 516 -23.50 -4.13 -23.85
N LEU A 517 -24.11 -5.13 -23.23
CA LEU A 517 -25.05 -4.97 -22.12
C LEU A 517 -24.88 -6.17 -21.21
N LYS A 518 -24.32 -5.93 -20.03
CA LYS A 518 -24.02 -6.97 -19.05
C LYS A 518 -24.62 -6.60 -17.70
N LEU A 519 -25.33 -7.54 -17.09
CA LEU A 519 -25.73 -7.44 -15.68
C LEU A 519 -24.87 -8.37 -14.85
N ARG A 520 -24.54 -7.94 -13.64
CA ARG A 520 -23.71 -8.72 -12.71
C ARG A 520 -24.14 -8.50 -11.27
N THR A 521 -24.03 -9.52 -10.47
CA THR A 521 -24.25 -9.47 -9.02
C THR A 521 -23.32 -10.44 -8.32
N GLY A 522 -22.95 -10.13 -7.09
CA GLY A 522 -22.07 -10.97 -6.31
C GLY A 522 -22.29 -10.80 -4.82
N TYR A 523 -22.00 -11.86 -4.09
CA TYR A 523 -21.93 -11.88 -2.64
C TYR A 523 -20.68 -12.61 -2.20
N GLY A 524 -19.99 -12.11 -1.19
CA GLY A 524 -18.83 -12.80 -0.63
C GLY A 524 -18.50 -12.30 0.76
N ARG A 525 -17.67 -13.08 1.43
CA ARG A 525 -17.11 -12.75 2.74
C ARG A 525 -15.60 -12.71 2.65
N SER A 526 -14.99 -11.79 3.37
CA SER A 526 -13.53 -11.68 3.57
C SER A 526 -13.21 -11.42 5.04
N GLY A 527 -12.03 -11.81 5.47
CA GLY A 527 -11.54 -11.58 6.83
C GLY A 527 -10.59 -10.39 6.92
N ASN A 528 -10.31 -9.91 8.13
CA ASN A 528 -9.27 -8.93 8.41
C ASN A 528 -8.58 -9.25 9.74
N LEU A 529 -7.25 -9.19 9.77
CA LEU A 529 -6.40 -9.37 10.95
C LEU A 529 -5.55 -8.15 11.29
N GLY A 530 -5.66 -7.08 10.51
CA GLY A 530 -4.72 -5.94 10.57
C GLY A 530 -4.62 -5.25 11.94
N GLY A 531 -5.59 -5.43 12.84
CA GLY A 531 -5.58 -4.89 14.19
C GLY A 531 -5.03 -5.84 15.26
N ILE A 532 -4.60 -7.06 14.90
CA ILE A 532 -4.10 -8.08 15.83
C ILE A 532 -2.59 -8.21 15.63
N SER A 533 -1.80 -8.05 16.68
CA SER A 533 -0.38 -8.39 16.68
C SER A 533 -0.15 -9.84 17.09
N SER A 534 1.05 -10.36 16.81
CA SER A 534 1.41 -11.76 17.09
C SER A 534 1.24 -12.19 18.56
N TYR A 535 1.22 -11.22 19.48
CA TYR A 535 1.20 -11.49 20.93
C TYR A 535 -0.08 -11.03 21.63
N THR A 536 -1.06 -10.48 20.91
CA THR A 536 -2.27 -9.89 21.53
C THR A 536 -3.13 -10.91 22.28
N THR A 537 -3.07 -12.18 21.87
CA THR A 537 -3.78 -13.29 22.53
C THR A 537 -3.02 -13.89 23.71
N LEU A 538 -1.77 -13.48 23.94
CA LEU A 538 -0.87 -14.04 24.93
C LEU A 538 -0.64 -13.07 26.09
N ASN A 539 -0.38 -13.62 27.28
CA ASN A 539 0.12 -12.86 28.41
C ASN A 539 1.58 -12.46 28.15
N THR A 540 1.80 -11.20 27.86
CA THR A 540 3.14 -10.67 27.64
C THR A 540 3.58 -9.82 28.80
N VAL A 541 4.83 -9.99 29.21
CA VAL A 541 5.48 -9.19 30.26
C VAL A 541 6.65 -8.41 29.69
N ARG A 542 6.87 -7.26 30.24
CA ARG A 542 7.94 -6.36 29.84
C ARG A 542 8.52 -5.67 31.08
N GLN A 543 9.71 -5.16 30.95
CA GLN A 543 10.30 -4.25 31.92
C GLN A 543 9.35 -3.06 32.16
N ASN A 544 8.88 -2.87 33.38
CA ASN A 544 7.93 -1.81 33.75
C ASN A 544 8.46 -0.84 34.83
N GLY A 545 9.69 -1.06 35.34
CA GLY A 545 10.29 -0.16 36.32
C GLY A 545 11.64 -0.66 36.82
N ILE A 546 12.23 0.12 37.71
CA ILE A 546 13.42 -0.23 38.48
C ILE A 546 13.09 0.02 39.94
N VAL A 547 13.32 -0.98 40.77
CA VAL A 547 13.23 -0.88 42.24
C VAL A 547 14.57 -1.11 42.85
N SER A 548 14.81 -0.55 44.04
CA SER A 548 16.02 -0.84 44.79
C SER A 548 15.76 -2.05 45.68
N VAL A 549 16.50 -3.12 45.46
CA VAL A 549 16.51 -4.33 46.31
C VAL A 549 17.90 -4.45 46.91
N ASN A 550 18.02 -4.36 48.25
CA ASN A 550 19.30 -4.39 48.96
C ASN A 550 20.30 -3.38 48.41
N SER A 551 19.83 -2.16 48.13
CA SER A 551 20.64 -1.05 47.58
C SER A 551 21.13 -1.29 46.13
N SER A 552 20.67 -2.35 45.47
CA SER A 552 20.96 -2.62 44.07
C SER A 552 19.76 -2.32 43.19
N PRO A 553 19.92 -1.61 42.04
CA PRO A 553 18.82 -1.39 41.10
C PRO A 553 18.42 -2.72 40.47
N THR A 554 17.18 -3.12 40.65
CA THR A 554 16.60 -4.35 40.12
C THR A 554 15.47 -4.01 39.17
N VAL A 555 15.52 -4.59 37.97
CA VAL A 555 14.48 -4.42 36.97
C VAL A 555 13.23 -5.18 37.38
N THR A 556 12.08 -4.53 37.35
CA THR A 556 10.78 -5.18 37.55
C THR A 556 10.13 -5.52 36.21
N MET A 557 9.46 -6.65 36.18
CA MET A 557 8.67 -7.12 35.03
C MET A 557 7.20 -7.02 35.36
N GLY A 558 6.41 -6.56 34.43
CA GLY A 558 4.96 -6.47 34.56
C GLY A 558 4.27 -6.75 33.23
N MET A 559 2.99 -7.06 33.27
CA MET A 559 2.16 -7.14 32.06
C MET A 559 2.22 -5.81 31.34
N ILE A 560 2.08 -5.82 30.02
CA ILE A 560 2.08 -4.61 29.19
C ILE A 560 0.72 -4.27 28.64
N SER A 561 -0.20 -5.23 28.63
CA SER A 561 -1.57 -5.10 28.16
C SER A 561 -2.44 -6.22 28.74
N ASN A 562 -3.73 -6.04 28.70
CA ASN A 562 -4.65 -7.15 28.93
C ASN A 562 -4.62 -8.05 27.68
N ASN A 563 -4.43 -9.34 27.86
CA ASN A 563 -4.54 -10.32 26.78
C ASN A 563 -6.00 -10.72 26.55
N ASN A 564 -6.32 -11.12 25.32
CA ASN A 564 -7.61 -11.69 25.00
C ASN A 564 -7.43 -12.96 24.15
N PRO A 565 -7.56 -14.17 24.76
CA PRO A 565 -7.42 -15.43 24.04
C PRO A 565 -8.57 -15.72 23.07
N ASP A 566 -9.71 -15.02 23.20
CA ASP A 566 -10.91 -15.22 22.38
C ASP A 566 -10.95 -14.34 21.13
N LEU A 567 -9.84 -13.64 20.81
CA LEU A 567 -9.75 -12.83 19.61
C LEU A 567 -9.93 -13.66 18.33
N LYS A 568 -10.78 -13.16 17.45
CA LYS A 568 -11.10 -13.76 16.16
C LYS A 568 -11.00 -12.77 15.02
N TRP A 569 -11.19 -13.26 13.82
CA TRP A 569 -11.21 -12.48 12.58
C TRP A 569 -12.32 -11.43 12.58
N GLU A 570 -12.01 -10.20 12.18
CA GLU A 570 -13.07 -9.32 11.65
C GLU A 570 -13.60 -9.92 10.36
N THR A 571 -14.91 -9.91 10.15
CA THR A 571 -15.53 -10.46 8.95
C THR A 571 -16.29 -9.38 8.21
N ARG A 572 -15.95 -9.18 6.92
CA ARG A 572 -16.68 -8.28 6.02
C ARG A 572 -17.46 -9.09 5.00
N ALA A 573 -18.79 -8.91 4.99
CA ALA A 573 -19.68 -9.41 3.96
C ALA A 573 -20.05 -8.29 3.01
N THR A 574 -19.94 -8.53 1.70
CA THR A 574 -20.29 -7.53 0.66
C THR A 574 -21.23 -8.15 -0.35
N TRP A 575 -22.31 -7.43 -0.65
CA TRP A 575 -23.19 -7.69 -1.79
C TRP A 575 -23.11 -6.53 -2.78
N ASN A 576 -23.17 -6.84 -4.06
CA ASN A 576 -23.16 -5.84 -5.11
C ASN A 576 -24.06 -6.24 -6.28
N ILE A 577 -24.56 -5.23 -7.00
CA ILE A 577 -25.24 -5.37 -8.27
C ILE A 577 -24.74 -4.28 -9.22
N GLY A 578 -24.48 -4.65 -10.48
CA GLY A 578 -23.94 -3.73 -11.46
C GLY A 578 -24.47 -3.99 -12.87
N ALA A 579 -24.40 -2.96 -13.70
CA ALA A 579 -24.73 -2.99 -15.11
C ALA A 579 -23.65 -2.27 -15.93
N ASP A 580 -23.25 -2.88 -17.04
CA ASP A 580 -22.29 -2.32 -17.98
C ASP A 580 -22.95 -2.19 -19.35
N LEU A 581 -22.95 -0.98 -19.91
CA LEU A 581 -23.55 -0.64 -21.20
C LEU A 581 -22.49 -0.05 -22.14
N GLY A 582 -22.23 -0.71 -23.25
CA GLY A 582 -21.38 -0.22 -24.32
C GLY A 582 -22.21 0.19 -25.54
N LEU A 583 -21.94 1.37 -26.06
CA LEU A 583 -22.61 1.95 -27.20
C LEU A 583 -21.60 2.27 -28.32
N TRP A 584 -22.09 2.18 -29.59
CA TRP A 584 -21.36 2.58 -30.79
C TRP A 584 -19.94 1.96 -30.87
N ASN A 585 -19.86 0.64 -30.85
CA ASN A 585 -18.61 -0.13 -30.82
C ASN A 585 -17.72 0.24 -29.61
N ASN A 586 -18.35 0.33 -28.43
CA ASN A 586 -17.73 0.70 -27.16
C ASN A 586 -17.06 2.09 -27.16
N ARG A 587 -17.45 3.01 -28.07
CA ARG A 587 -17.01 4.40 -28.01
C ARG A 587 -17.50 5.10 -26.75
N LEU A 588 -18.71 4.76 -26.29
CA LEU A 588 -19.22 5.16 -24.98
C LEU A 588 -19.48 3.91 -24.16
N VAL A 589 -18.81 3.81 -23.01
CA VAL A 589 -19.04 2.76 -22.02
C VAL A 589 -19.54 3.41 -20.73
N LEU A 590 -20.68 2.97 -20.28
CA LEU A 590 -21.32 3.37 -19.03
C LEU A 590 -21.28 2.18 -18.08
N THR A 591 -20.80 2.37 -16.88
CA THR A 591 -20.85 1.40 -15.80
C THR A 591 -21.60 1.99 -14.62
N ALA A 592 -22.50 1.24 -14.02
CA ALA A 592 -23.21 1.63 -12.81
C ALA A 592 -23.19 0.45 -11.83
N GLU A 593 -22.83 0.68 -10.60
CA GLU A 593 -22.79 -0.36 -9.59
C GLU A 593 -23.23 0.18 -8.23
N TYR A 594 -24.11 -0.55 -7.57
CA TYR A 594 -24.46 -0.35 -6.17
C TYR A 594 -23.84 -1.46 -5.34
N TYR A 595 -23.27 -1.10 -4.19
CA TYR A 595 -22.72 -2.05 -3.24
C TYR A 595 -23.21 -1.77 -1.82
N TYR A 596 -23.34 -2.83 -1.05
CA TYR A 596 -23.57 -2.80 0.39
C TYR A 596 -22.61 -3.77 1.06
N SER A 597 -21.87 -3.30 2.05
CA SER A 597 -20.97 -4.12 2.86
C SER A 597 -21.21 -3.91 4.33
N LYS A 598 -21.08 -4.99 5.11
CA LYS A 598 -21.16 -4.98 6.57
C LYS A 598 -19.95 -5.70 7.14
N THR A 599 -19.20 -5.00 7.98
CA THR A 599 -18.13 -5.59 8.80
C THR A 599 -18.69 -5.90 10.17
N THR A 600 -18.50 -7.12 10.64
CA THR A 600 -18.89 -7.62 11.97
C THR A 600 -17.67 -8.10 12.72
N ASP A 601 -17.81 -8.31 14.02
CA ASP A 601 -16.72 -8.74 14.88
C ASP A 601 -15.53 -7.76 14.83
N MET A 602 -15.83 -6.46 14.77
CA MET A 602 -14.80 -5.42 14.63
C MET A 602 -13.91 -5.37 15.86
N LEU A 603 -12.62 -5.20 15.62
CA LEU A 603 -11.64 -5.02 16.69
C LEU A 603 -11.76 -3.61 17.28
N TYR A 604 -11.88 -3.56 18.60
CA TYR A 604 -11.94 -2.31 19.35
C TYR A 604 -11.32 -2.47 20.73
N ALA A 605 -10.54 -1.49 21.16
CA ALA A 605 -9.99 -1.43 22.50
C ALA A 605 -10.98 -0.68 23.42
N TYR A 606 -11.76 -1.40 24.19
CA TYR A 606 -12.76 -0.82 25.08
C TYR A 606 -12.29 -0.75 26.52
N ASP A 607 -12.91 0.14 27.30
CA ASP A 607 -12.58 0.38 28.69
C ASP A 607 -13.02 -0.79 29.58
N VAL A 608 -12.14 -1.25 30.45
CA VAL A 608 -12.40 -2.30 31.44
C VAL A 608 -12.02 -1.82 32.85
N PRO A 609 -12.67 -2.33 33.92
CA PRO A 609 -12.36 -1.92 35.28
C PRO A 609 -10.97 -2.43 35.71
N VAL A 610 -10.23 -1.60 36.42
CA VAL A 610 -8.97 -1.97 37.08
C VAL A 610 -9.15 -1.81 38.58
N PRO A 611 -9.13 -2.93 39.40
CA PRO A 611 -9.11 -4.32 39.04
C PRO A 611 -10.47 -4.84 38.51
N PRO A 612 -10.61 -6.06 37.97
CA PRO A 612 -9.61 -7.18 37.99
C PRO A 612 -8.61 -7.15 36.82
N PHE A 613 -8.83 -6.32 35.82
CA PHE A 613 -7.88 -6.19 34.72
C PHE A 613 -6.61 -5.45 35.16
N ALA A 614 -5.48 -5.74 34.51
CA ALA A 614 -4.21 -5.07 34.79
C ALA A 614 -4.14 -3.65 34.19
N TYR A 615 -4.88 -3.41 33.10
CA TYR A 615 -4.95 -2.15 32.39
C TYR A 615 -6.41 -1.79 32.07
N ASP A 616 -6.65 -0.52 31.82
CA ASP A 616 -7.99 0.05 31.56
C ASP A 616 -8.52 -0.24 30.15
N LYS A 617 -7.74 -0.88 29.27
CA LYS A 617 -8.11 -1.22 27.89
C LYS A 617 -8.00 -2.72 27.65
N LEU A 618 -8.99 -3.28 26.94
CA LEU A 618 -8.98 -4.65 26.43
C LEU A 618 -9.36 -4.64 24.96
N LEU A 619 -8.51 -5.22 24.11
CA LEU A 619 -8.84 -5.44 22.72
C LEU A 619 -9.79 -6.62 22.57
N ALA A 620 -10.94 -6.41 21.94
CA ALA A 620 -11.92 -7.48 21.69
C ALA A 620 -12.70 -7.24 20.38
N ASN A 621 -13.37 -8.30 19.93
CA ASN A 621 -14.24 -8.22 18.77
C ASN A 621 -15.61 -7.66 19.19
N LEU A 622 -15.84 -6.39 18.95
CA LEU A 622 -17.05 -5.69 19.38
C LEU A 622 -17.58 -4.76 18.27
N GLY A 623 -18.89 -4.85 18.03
CA GLY A 623 -19.59 -3.93 17.15
C GLY A 623 -19.59 -4.34 15.66
N SER A 624 -20.23 -3.52 14.88
CA SER A 624 -20.32 -3.66 13.42
C SER A 624 -20.43 -2.31 12.73
N MET A 625 -19.99 -2.28 11.49
CA MET A 625 -20.07 -1.10 10.62
C MET A 625 -20.66 -1.49 9.27
N SER A 626 -21.46 -0.62 8.68
CA SER A 626 -21.95 -0.77 7.31
C SER A 626 -21.42 0.34 6.41
N ASN A 627 -21.16 -0.01 5.16
CA ASN A 627 -20.73 0.91 4.11
C ASN A 627 -21.49 0.58 2.83
N GLN A 628 -22.07 1.58 2.19
CA GLN A 628 -22.81 1.42 0.94
C GLN A 628 -22.54 2.59 0.01
N GLY A 629 -22.66 2.35 -1.29
CA GLY A 629 -22.43 3.40 -2.26
C GLY A 629 -22.89 3.04 -3.66
N LEU A 630 -23.04 4.08 -4.49
CA LEU A 630 -23.28 4.01 -5.91
C LEU A 630 -22.03 4.49 -6.64
N GLU A 631 -21.49 3.67 -7.52
CA GLU A 631 -20.39 3.99 -8.42
C GLU A 631 -20.92 4.13 -9.83
N VAL A 632 -20.57 5.23 -10.50
CA VAL A 632 -20.89 5.46 -11.92
C VAL A 632 -19.61 5.79 -12.65
N GLY A 633 -19.33 5.03 -13.70
CA GLY A 633 -18.21 5.25 -14.60
C GLY A 633 -18.69 5.61 -16.00
N VAL A 634 -18.04 6.59 -16.61
CA VAL A 634 -18.28 6.97 -18.01
C VAL A 634 -16.95 6.99 -18.72
N SER A 635 -16.80 6.15 -19.74
CA SER A 635 -15.62 6.15 -20.61
C SER A 635 -16.05 6.52 -22.02
N LEU A 636 -15.41 7.57 -22.57
CA LEU A 636 -15.67 8.05 -23.92
C LEU A 636 -14.39 7.99 -24.74
N SER A 637 -14.36 7.13 -25.76
CA SER A 637 -13.24 7.06 -26.71
C SER A 637 -13.44 8.03 -27.86
N LEU A 638 -12.58 9.04 -27.93
CA LEU A 638 -12.57 10.05 -29.03
C LEU A 638 -11.48 9.75 -30.07
N ILE A 639 -10.79 8.62 -30.01
CA ILE A 639 -9.55 8.31 -30.75
C ILE A 639 -9.74 8.13 -32.27
N HIS A 640 -10.96 8.20 -32.80
CA HIS A 640 -11.17 8.16 -34.25
C HIS A 640 -11.42 9.53 -34.92
N ILE A 641 -11.06 10.62 -34.23
CA ILE A 641 -11.09 11.97 -34.82
C ILE A 641 -9.66 12.45 -35.04
N SER A 642 -9.02 11.96 -36.06
CA SER A 642 -7.68 12.31 -36.57
C SER A 642 -6.56 11.32 -36.21
N GLU A 643 -6.34 10.31 -37.05
CA GLU A 643 -4.96 10.08 -37.44
C GLU A 643 -4.44 11.40 -38.06
N PRO A 644 -3.31 11.95 -37.61
CA PRO A 644 -2.69 13.00 -38.37
C PRO A 644 -2.32 12.40 -39.72
N THR A 645 -2.97 12.85 -40.77
CA THR A 645 -2.57 12.63 -42.16
C THR A 645 -1.09 12.96 -42.21
N ARG A 646 -0.23 11.97 -42.37
CA ARG A 646 1.16 12.20 -42.74
C ARG A 646 1.08 12.89 -44.11
N LEU A 647 1.23 14.20 -44.14
CA LEU A 647 1.59 14.93 -45.31
C LEU A 647 2.96 14.35 -45.74
N GLY A 648 2.93 13.50 -46.75
CA GLY A 648 4.11 13.07 -47.45
C GLY A 648 4.80 14.32 -47.98
N MET A 649 5.97 14.63 -47.48
CA MET A 649 6.89 15.52 -48.23
C MET A 649 7.37 14.73 -49.42
N ILE A 650 6.87 15.15 -50.58
CA ILE A 650 7.47 14.85 -51.87
C ILE A 650 8.62 15.86 -52.02
N SER A 651 9.83 15.39 -52.08
CA SER A 651 10.91 15.76 -52.97
C SER A 651 12.19 15.05 -52.57
#